data_56d7a4d947e89977907efdf06f4f70a9
#
_entry.id   56d7a4d947e89977907efdf06f4f70a9
#
_cell.length_a   1.000
_cell.length_b   1.000
_cell.length_c   1.000
_cell.angle_alpha   90.00
_cell.angle_beta   90.00
_cell.angle_gamma   90.00
#
_symmetry.space_group_name_H-M   'P 1'
#
loop_
_entity.id
_entity.type
_entity.pdbx_description
1 polymer ?
#
loop_
_entity_poly.entity_id
_entity_poly.type
_entity_poly.pdbx_seq_one_letter_code
_entity_poly.pdbx_strand_id
1 'polypeptide(L)'
;MILRKLLVGTFVAASTLAATALALDRIFPPDLSRYRERSTEIVDANDRLMRAFTTSDGMWRLKTTVDDVDPTYLAMLKAYEDRRFDQHWGIDPLAAVRAAEQWIGRGRIVSGASTLSMQAARLLDPKLQPVVRRSLATKAIQSARALQLEWRYSKLEILAIYLTLAPMGGNLEGVRSASFAYFGKEPRHLSAAEAALLVALPQSPERRRPDKRPEFARSGRDRVLARALEDGVIDANLFNAAGNQPVPHRRLAMPMQAPHLSAWLAGQSRASRVPTTIRYELQAALGQLIADERAQTADKPAIALVAIDNRTGTVVSWLSGSDYFGKSGQVDLVRSHRSPGSALKPFIYALAFEDRTLHPETLVEDVPVRFKDWLPRNFDRDHQGAVTVRRALQQSLNVPAVLALEKVGPDRFLKTLRTAGAEPGVAKDEVRASLGVALGSASISPLEMAGLYSGLANGGRFAPPAVRRDRPRTEAVRLVGPAASWYVTDILSDAPLPEGFAALPPALRERRIAYKTGTSAGFRDAWAAGYSANWTVVVWVGHPDGASRAGQLGRLSALPIVFKAFDRLPGEDNRAAPPPADSIRVASWRDLPPRMRTLGPSGSSEGSLRIAYPAPESRIELGVQEVVPLSAHGGSGTLRWLIDGRPLEGNRWTPQASGEVRVAVVDEAGRSSAVTVRIVKRP
;
A
#
# COMPACT_ATOMS: atom_id res chain seq x y z
N MET A 1 -20.32 -3.99 -79.33
CA MET A 1 -18.92 -3.58 -79.17
C MET A 1 -18.77 -2.37 -78.20
N ILE A 2 -19.63 -1.35 -78.30
CA ILE A 2 -19.57 -0.15 -77.44
C ILE A 2 -19.74 -0.47 -75.94
N LEU A 3 -20.72 -1.33 -75.54
CA LEU A 3 -21.00 -1.69 -74.17
C LEU A 3 -19.82 -2.44 -73.50
N ARG A 4 -19.11 -3.31 -74.26
CA ARG A 4 -17.92 -4.05 -73.76
C ARG A 4 -16.71 -3.08 -73.55
N LYS A 5 -16.54 -2.04 -74.43
CA LYS A 5 -15.53 -1.00 -74.25
C LYS A 5 -15.85 -0.11 -73.03
N LEU A 6 -17.12 0.25 -72.80
CA LEU A 6 -17.57 0.98 -71.64
C LEU A 6 -17.35 0.18 -70.34
N LEU A 7 -17.70 -1.11 -70.31
CA LEU A 7 -17.48 -1.99 -69.16
C LEU A 7 -15.99 -2.18 -68.85
N VAL A 8 -15.13 -2.36 -69.87
CA VAL A 8 -13.70 -2.45 -69.69
C VAL A 8 -13.12 -1.12 -69.19
N GLY A 9 -13.57 0.01 -69.79
CA GLY A 9 -13.12 1.34 -69.34
C GLY A 9 -13.50 1.65 -67.86
N THR A 10 -14.72 1.31 -67.45
CA THR A 10 -15.17 1.47 -66.05
C THR A 10 -14.41 0.55 -65.10
N PHE A 11 -14.13 -0.69 -65.51
CA PHE A 11 -13.34 -1.64 -64.72
C PHE A 11 -11.89 -1.16 -64.53
N VAL A 12 -11.23 -0.70 -65.58
CA VAL A 12 -9.85 -0.15 -65.54
C VAL A 12 -9.80 1.09 -64.67
N ALA A 13 -10.75 2.02 -64.85
CA ALA A 13 -10.83 3.23 -64.00
C ALA A 13 -11.04 2.90 -62.53
N ALA A 14 -11.95 1.97 -62.22
CA ALA A 14 -12.19 1.50 -60.84
C ALA A 14 -10.97 0.81 -60.22
N SER A 15 -10.26 -0.03 -60.98
CA SER A 15 -9.05 -0.71 -60.55
C SER A 15 -7.89 0.28 -60.29
N THR A 16 -7.72 1.28 -61.19
CA THR A 16 -6.73 2.33 -61.00
C THR A 16 -7.03 3.19 -59.79
N LEU A 17 -8.29 3.54 -59.56
CA LEU A 17 -8.74 4.29 -58.38
C LEU A 17 -8.49 3.49 -57.07
N ALA A 18 -8.81 2.21 -57.11
CA ALA A 18 -8.57 1.32 -55.95
C ALA A 18 -7.06 1.16 -55.66
N ALA A 19 -6.24 0.95 -56.70
CA ALA A 19 -4.80 0.86 -56.54
C ALA A 19 -4.18 2.17 -56.01
N THR A 20 -4.65 3.32 -56.51
CA THR A 20 -4.23 4.65 -56.04
C THR A 20 -4.66 4.86 -54.57
N ALA A 21 -5.87 4.49 -54.22
CA ALA A 21 -6.36 4.59 -52.82
C ALA A 21 -5.52 3.71 -51.86
N LEU A 22 -5.21 2.47 -52.27
CA LEU A 22 -4.36 1.56 -51.50
C LEU A 22 -2.92 2.09 -51.37
N ALA A 23 -2.35 2.68 -52.44
CA ALA A 23 -1.04 3.29 -52.40
C ALA A 23 -1.00 4.50 -51.45
N LEU A 24 -2.00 5.39 -51.54
CA LEU A 24 -2.13 6.55 -50.66
C LEU A 24 -2.34 6.14 -49.20
N ASP A 25 -3.10 5.08 -48.96
CA ASP A 25 -3.32 4.56 -47.62
C ASP A 25 -2.05 3.98 -46.99
N ARG A 26 -1.18 3.34 -47.80
CA ARG A 26 0.13 2.85 -47.34
C ARG A 26 1.15 3.95 -47.10
N ILE A 27 1.17 4.99 -47.97
CA ILE A 27 2.10 6.10 -47.87
C ILE A 27 1.71 7.06 -46.74
N PHE A 28 0.42 7.27 -46.50
CA PHE A 28 -0.14 8.18 -45.50
C PHE A 28 -1.10 7.49 -44.56
N PRO A 29 -0.64 6.53 -43.75
CA PRO A 29 -1.51 5.85 -42.77
C PRO A 29 -2.14 6.84 -41.75
N PRO A 30 -3.28 6.53 -41.17
CA PRO A 30 -3.83 7.33 -40.06
C PRO A 30 -2.86 7.39 -38.90
N ASP A 31 -2.55 8.60 -38.45
CA ASP A 31 -1.72 8.78 -37.25
C ASP A 31 -2.57 8.57 -36.00
N LEU A 32 -2.29 7.49 -35.28
CA LEU A 32 -2.95 7.18 -33.99
C LEU A 32 -2.12 7.60 -32.77
N SER A 33 -1.02 8.35 -32.96
CA SER A 33 -0.13 8.74 -31.86
C SER A 33 -0.90 9.38 -30.71
N ARG A 34 -1.78 10.32 -31.01
CA ARG A 34 -2.63 11.00 -30.04
C ARG A 34 -3.59 10.06 -29.32
N TYR A 35 -4.17 9.07 -30.00
CA TYR A 35 -5.04 8.07 -29.39
C TYR A 35 -4.26 7.06 -28.54
N ARG A 36 -2.99 6.80 -28.87
CA ARG A 36 -2.09 5.93 -28.12
C ARG A 36 -1.53 6.61 -26.87
N GLU A 37 -1.29 7.91 -26.92
CA GLU A 37 -0.89 8.71 -25.78
C GLU A 37 -2.09 8.95 -24.86
N ARG A 38 -2.13 8.23 -23.76
CA ARG A 38 -3.23 8.21 -22.80
C ARG A 38 -2.72 8.51 -21.40
N SER A 39 -3.63 8.96 -20.55
CA SER A 39 -3.42 9.04 -19.12
C SER A 39 -3.01 7.68 -18.55
N THR A 40 -1.97 7.66 -17.72
CA THR A 40 -1.63 6.44 -16.98
C THR A 40 -2.65 6.22 -15.87
N GLU A 41 -3.30 5.07 -15.88
CA GLU A 41 -4.33 4.68 -14.93
C GLU A 41 -3.78 3.64 -13.96
N ILE A 42 -3.90 3.89 -12.67
CA ILE A 42 -3.64 2.90 -11.63
C ILE A 42 -5.01 2.41 -11.15
N VAL A 43 -5.23 1.10 -11.24
CA VAL A 43 -6.52 0.50 -10.93
C VAL A 43 -6.40 -0.51 -9.78
N ASP A 44 -7.49 -0.70 -9.05
CA ASP A 44 -7.60 -1.61 -7.91
C ASP A 44 -7.68 -3.09 -8.33
N ALA A 45 -7.93 -3.98 -7.37
CA ALA A 45 -8.09 -5.40 -7.60
C ALA A 45 -9.28 -5.76 -8.52
N ASN A 46 -10.27 -4.88 -8.64
CA ASN A 46 -11.50 -5.03 -9.42
C ASN A 46 -11.55 -4.09 -10.63
N ASP A 47 -10.38 -3.58 -11.07
CA ASP A 47 -10.24 -2.68 -12.21
C ASP A 47 -10.89 -1.30 -12.07
N ARG A 48 -11.25 -0.86 -10.83
CA ARG A 48 -11.71 0.50 -10.57
C ARG A 48 -10.55 1.48 -10.55
N LEU A 49 -10.77 2.68 -11.08
CA LEU A 49 -9.78 3.74 -11.11
C LEU A 49 -9.43 4.20 -9.68
N MET A 50 -8.18 4.04 -9.30
CA MET A 50 -7.62 4.56 -8.04
C MET A 50 -7.00 5.94 -8.23
N ARG A 51 -6.20 6.11 -9.29
CA ARG A 51 -5.58 7.37 -9.67
C ARG A 51 -5.25 7.36 -11.15
N ALA A 52 -5.40 8.52 -11.78
CA ALA A 52 -4.90 8.77 -13.11
C ALA A 52 -3.80 9.84 -13.09
N PHE A 53 -3.00 9.88 -14.14
CA PHE A 53 -1.99 10.91 -14.38
C PHE A 53 -2.25 11.54 -15.76
N THR A 54 -2.05 12.84 -15.88
CA THR A 54 -2.19 13.53 -17.18
C THR A 54 -1.21 13.00 -18.20
N THR A 55 -1.57 13.15 -19.47
CA THR A 55 -0.65 12.96 -20.61
C THR A 55 0.47 13.99 -20.56
N SER A 56 1.49 13.85 -21.42
CA SER A 56 2.62 14.78 -21.50
C SER A 56 2.19 16.22 -21.85
N ASP A 57 1.09 16.37 -22.60
CA ASP A 57 0.46 17.65 -22.96
C ASP A 57 -0.51 18.19 -21.88
N GLY A 58 -0.56 17.55 -20.69
CA GLY A 58 -1.34 18.00 -19.55
C GLY A 58 -2.84 17.67 -19.61
N MET A 59 -3.26 16.81 -20.55
CA MET A 59 -4.66 16.43 -20.73
C MET A 59 -5.03 15.23 -19.87
N TRP A 60 -6.26 15.19 -19.40
CA TRP A 60 -6.90 13.99 -18.87
C TRP A 60 -7.53 13.25 -20.05
N ARG A 61 -6.90 12.14 -20.47
CA ARG A 61 -7.30 11.32 -21.61
C ARG A 61 -7.37 9.86 -21.20
N LEU A 62 -8.46 9.48 -20.56
CA LEU A 62 -8.70 8.11 -20.10
C LEU A 62 -9.18 7.23 -21.25
N LYS A 63 -8.56 6.04 -21.41
CA LYS A 63 -9.03 5.08 -22.42
C LYS A 63 -10.50 4.77 -22.19
N THR A 64 -11.29 4.84 -23.25
CA THR A 64 -12.73 4.56 -23.21
C THR A 64 -13.12 3.68 -24.39
N THR A 65 -13.74 2.54 -24.11
CA THR A 65 -14.35 1.67 -25.09
C THR A 65 -15.87 1.84 -25.06
N VAL A 66 -16.56 1.24 -26.00
CA VAL A 66 -18.04 1.25 -26.05
C VAL A 66 -18.62 0.59 -24.81
N ASP A 67 -18.01 -0.49 -24.32
CA ASP A 67 -18.47 -1.23 -23.15
C ASP A 67 -18.28 -0.47 -21.82
N ASP A 68 -17.46 0.58 -21.80
CA ASP A 68 -17.24 1.42 -20.62
C ASP A 68 -18.32 2.47 -20.42
N VAL A 69 -19.24 2.64 -21.38
CA VAL A 69 -20.20 3.77 -21.43
C VAL A 69 -21.64 3.27 -21.35
N ASP A 70 -22.49 4.05 -20.70
CA ASP A 70 -23.93 3.77 -20.61
C ASP A 70 -24.57 3.67 -22.03
N PRO A 71 -25.37 2.64 -22.31
CA PRO A 71 -26.02 2.47 -23.60
C PRO A 71 -26.89 3.66 -24.02
N THR A 72 -27.53 4.34 -23.07
CA THR A 72 -28.35 5.54 -23.33
C THR A 72 -27.50 6.70 -23.86
N TYR A 73 -26.28 6.88 -23.32
CA TYR A 73 -25.31 7.85 -23.85
C TYR A 73 -24.96 7.56 -25.32
N LEU A 74 -24.66 6.29 -25.65
CA LEU A 74 -24.29 5.89 -27.00
C LEU A 74 -25.47 6.10 -27.99
N ALA A 75 -26.68 5.78 -27.58
CA ALA A 75 -27.88 6.02 -28.38
C ALA A 75 -28.12 7.51 -28.58
N MET A 76 -28.03 8.34 -27.52
CA MET A 76 -28.14 9.80 -27.61
C MET A 76 -27.03 10.41 -28.49
N LEU A 77 -25.79 9.91 -28.37
CA LEU A 77 -24.67 10.37 -29.19
C LEU A 77 -24.97 10.14 -30.68
N LYS A 78 -25.37 8.94 -31.06
CA LYS A 78 -25.71 8.59 -32.44
C LYS A 78 -26.93 9.42 -32.92
N ALA A 79 -28.00 9.53 -32.16
CA ALA A 79 -29.17 10.30 -32.50
C ALA A 79 -28.86 11.80 -32.75
N TYR A 80 -27.93 12.36 -31.94
CA TYR A 80 -27.61 13.78 -31.98
C TYR A 80 -26.56 14.14 -33.02
N GLU A 81 -25.50 13.35 -33.14
CA GLU A 81 -24.34 13.65 -33.99
C GLU A 81 -24.38 12.93 -35.35
N ASP A 82 -24.85 11.66 -35.39
CA ASP A 82 -24.77 10.81 -36.59
C ASP A 82 -25.78 9.65 -36.55
N ARG A 83 -27.05 9.97 -36.88
CA ARG A 83 -28.19 9.03 -36.75
C ARG A 83 -27.97 7.71 -37.53
N ARG A 84 -27.22 7.74 -38.62
CA ARG A 84 -26.95 6.60 -39.49
C ARG A 84 -25.53 6.09 -39.43
N PHE A 85 -24.85 6.34 -38.31
CA PHE A 85 -23.44 5.94 -38.10
C PHE A 85 -23.17 4.50 -38.50
N ASP A 86 -24.05 3.59 -38.15
CA ASP A 86 -23.86 2.16 -38.44
C ASP A 86 -24.15 1.75 -39.88
N GLN A 87 -24.69 2.69 -40.74
CA GLN A 87 -25.16 2.40 -42.09
C GLN A 87 -24.29 2.97 -43.22
N HIS A 88 -23.38 3.90 -42.93
CA HIS A 88 -22.55 4.53 -43.93
C HIS A 88 -21.06 4.23 -43.74
N TRP A 89 -20.24 4.45 -44.76
CA TRP A 89 -18.81 4.25 -44.77
C TRP A 89 -18.08 5.59 -44.55
N GLY A 90 -18.13 6.15 -43.35
CA GLY A 90 -17.41 7.37 -42.99
C GLY A 90 -18.03 8.68 -43.45
N ILE A 91 -18.77 8.70 -44.54
CA ILE A 91 -19.53 9.83 -45.06
C ILE A 91 -20.98 9.40 -45.18
N ASP A 92 -21.91 10.25 -44.76
CA ASP A 92 -23.32 10.06 -44.96
C ASP A 92 -23.81 10.84 -46.18
N PRO A 93 -24.04 10.20 -47.37
CA PRO A 93 -24.43 10.88 -48.62
C PRO A 93 -25.75 11.58 -48.46
N LEU A 94 -26.75 10.98 -47.74
CA LEU A 94 -28.06 11.59 -47.59
C LEU A 94 -28.04 12.81 -46.66
N ALA A 95 -27.15 12.82 -45.67
CA ALA A 95 -26.93 14.00 -44.82
C ALA A 95 -26.21 15.11 -45.63
N ALA A 96 -25.31 14.75 -46.55
CA ALA A 96 -24.63 15.70 -47.42
C ALA A 96 -25.64 16.37 -48.39
N VAL A 97 -26.50 15.60 -49.04
CA VAL A 97 -27.56 16.12 -49.91
C VAL A 97 -28.48 17.06 -49.14
N ARG A 98 -28.98 16.64 -47.99
CA ARG A 98 -29.85 17.46 -47.12
C ARG A 98 -29.17 18.77 -46.69
N ALA A 99 -27.88 18.75 -46.37
CA ALA A 99 -27.12 19.95 -46.01
C ALA A 99 -26.94 20.89 -47.20
N ALA A 100 -26.75 20.35 -48.43
CA ALA A 100 -26.69 21.12 -49.67
C ALA A 100 -28.06 21.80 -50.01
N GLU A 101 -29.16 21.07 -49.90
CA GLU A 101 -30.53 21.60 -50.07
C GLU A 101 -30.82 22.75 -49.07
N GLN A 102 -30.42 22.58 -47.81
CA GLN A 102 -30.60 23.63 -46.79
C GLN A 102 -29.75 24.87 -47.10
N TRP A 103 -28.53 24.69 -47.62
CA TRP A 103 -27.67 25.80 -48.01
C TRP A 103 -28.27 26.58 -49.21
N ILE A 104 -28.75 25.87 -50.22
CA ILE A 104 -29.39 26.46 -51.37
C ILE A 104 -30.71 27.17 -50.98
N GLY A 105 -31.57 26.53 -50.17
CA GLY A 105 -32.88 27.05 -49.85
C GLY A 105 -32.93 28.16 -48.80
N ARG A 106 -31.95 28.19 -47.85
CA ARG A 106 -31.93 29.09 -46.69
C ARG A 106 -30.69 29.98 -46.59
N GLY A 107 -29.75 29.90 -47.56
CA GLY A 107 -28.49 30.65 -47.54
C GLY A 107 -27.55 30.31 -46.37
N ARG A 108 -27.92 29.31 -45.52
CA ARG A 108 -27.13 28.85 -44.40
C ARG A 108 -27.30 27.34 -44.17
N ILE A 109 -26.24 26.69 -43.70
CA ILE A 109 -26.29 25.28 -43.29
C ILE A 109 -26.95 25.20 -41.92
N VAL A 110 -28.09 24.51 -41.82
CA VAL A 110 -28.88 24.35 -40.57
C VAL A 110 -28.52 23.02 -39.90
N SER A 111 -28.20 21.96 -40.67
CA SER A 111 -27.72 20.67 -40.12
C SER A 111 -26.29 20.37 -40.55
N GLY A 112 -25.46 19.80 -39.68
CA GLY A 112 -24.12 19.40 -39.99
C GLY A 112 -24.09 18.10 -40.81
N ALA A 113 -23.33 18.06 -41.93
CA ALA A 113 -23.02 16.86 -42.70
C ALA A 113 -21.77 16.12 -42.18
N SER A 114 -21.35 16.39 -40.93
CA SER A 114 -20.15 15.77 -40.37
C SER A 114 -20.53 14.53 -39.57
N THR A 115 -20.02 13.38 -39.99
CA THR A 115 -20.21 12.09 -39.30
C THR A 115 -19.29 11.94 -38.10
N LEU A 116 -19.57 10.97 -37.22
CA LEU A 116 -18.71 10.60 -36.09
C LEU A 116 -17.32 10.16 -36.59
N SER A 117 -17.23 9.45 -37.73
CA SER A 117 -15.97 9.05 -38.35
C SER A 117 -15.14 10.28 -38.83
N MET A 118 -15.81 11.30 -39.37
CA MET A 118 -15.14 12.58 -39.73
C MET A 118 -14.67 13.33 -38.47
N GLN A 119 -15.43 13.28 -37.40
CA GLN A 119 -15.03 13.87 -36.14
C GLN A 119 -13.84 13.12 -35.52
N ALA A 120 -13.87 11.78 -35.50
CA ALA A 120 -12.74 10.96 -35.06
C ALA A 120 -11.46 11.24 -35.85
N ALA A 121 -11.56 11.32 -37.18
CA ALA A 121 -10.43 11.69 -38.06
C ALA A 121 -9.85 13.07 -37.68
N ARG A 122 -10.71 14.07 -37.45
CA ARG A 122 -10.28 15.40 -37.01
C ARG A 122 -9.60 15.39 -35.63
N LEU A 123 -10.09 14.55 -34.70
CA LEU A 123 -9.52 14.46 -33.36
C LEU A 123 -8.14 13.79 -33.35
N LEU A 124 -7.89 12.88 -34.28
CA LEU A 124 -6.58 12.24 -34.43
C LEU A 124 -5.52 13.19 -34.98
N ASP A 125 -5.87 14.04 -35.94
CA ASP A 125 -4.91 14.95 -36.57
C ASP A 125 -5.13 16.40 -36.13
N PRO A 126 -4.21 16.96 -35.30
CA PRO A 126 -4.32 18.35 -34.86
C PRO A 126 -4.32 19.36 -36.00
N LYS A 127 -3.71 19.04 -37.17
CA LYS A 127 -3.70 19.91 -38.34
C LYS A 127 -5.08 20.06 -39.00
N LEU A 128 -5.99 19.12 -38.72
CA LEU A 128 -7.36 19.17 -39.19
C LEU A 128 -8.29 19.92 -38.21
N GLN A 129 -7.79 20.37 -37.08
CA GLN A 129 -8.54 21.21 -36.13
C GLN A 129 -8.61 22.64 -36.68
N PRO A 130 -9.78 23.28 -36.72
CA PRO A 130 -9.92 24.62 -37.32
C PRO A 130 -9.33 25.66 -36.36
N VAL A 131 -8.10 26.11 -36.62
CA VAL A 131 -7.54 27.25 -35.90
C VAL A 131 -8.06 28.59 -36.42
N VAL A 132 -8.38 28.72 -37.73
CA VAL A 132 -8.80 30.03 -38.28
C VAL A 132 -9.87 30.00 -39.40
N ARG A 133 -10.02 28.99 -40.25
CA ARG A 133 -11.05 28.93 -41.31
C ARG A 133 -11.53 27.52 -41.64
N ARG A 134 -12.81 27.28 -41.64
CA ARG A 134 -13.43 26.09 -42.25
C ARG A 134 -13.37 26.20 -43.76
N SER A 135 -12.33 25.62 -44.39
CA SER A 135 -12.19 25.55 -45.87
C SER A 135 -12.83 24.27 -46.41
N LEU A 136 -13.30 24.32 -47.64
CA LEU A 136 -13.79 23.12 -48.35
C LEU A 136 -12.67 22.04 -48.47
N ALA A 137 -11.42 22.48 -48.63
CA ALA A 137 -10.26 21.58 -48.67
C ALA A 137 -10.09 20.81 -47.35
N THR A 138 -10.20 21.49 -46.18
CA THR A 138 -10.13 20.82 -44.87
C THR A 138 -11.24 19.79 -44.73
N LYS A 139 -12.45 20.11 -45.21
CA LYS A 139 -13.61 19.21 -45.19
C LYS A 139 -13.38 17.99 -46.09
N ALA A 140 -12.83 18.18 -47.28
CA ALA A 140 -12.48 17.10 -48.21
C ALA A 140 -11.42 16.15 -47.58
N ILE A 141 -10.39 16.70 -46.92
CA ILE A 141 -9.36 15.90 -46.25
C ILE A 141 -9.98 15.13 -45.07
N GLN A 142 -10.83 15.75 -44.26
CA GLN A 142 -11.56 15.06 -43.17
C GLN A 142 -12.41 13.91 -43.73
N SER A 143 -13.11 14.09 -44.84
CA SER A 143 -13.89 13.05 -45.52
C SER A 143 -13.02 11.90 -46.02
N ALA A 144 -11.90 12.18 -46.65
CA ALA A 144 -10.94 11.17 -47.13
C ALA A 144 -10.36 10.37 -45.93
N ARG A 145 -10.01 11.07 -44.83
CA ARG A 145 -9.53 10.42 -43.62
C ARG A 145 -10.62 9.58 -42.91
N ALA A 146 -11.89 10.01 -42.97
CA ALA A 146 -12.98 9.23 -42.43
C ALA A 146 -13.19 7.91 -43.20
N LEU A 147 -13.13 7.96 -44.55
CA LEU A 147 -13.16 6.76 -45.40
C LEU A 147 -11.98 5.82 -45.08
N GLN A 148 -10.79 6.39 -44.88
CA GLN A 148 -9.59 5.64 -44.52
C GLN A 148 -9.71 4.96 -43.14
N LEU A 149 -10.31 5.62 -42.14
CA LEU A 149 -10.59 5.01 -40.84
C LEU A 149 -11.56 3.85 -40.98
N GLU A 150 -12.65 4.00 -41.73
CA GLU A 150 -13.65 2.94 -41.92
C GLU A 150 -13.08 1.76 -42.73
N TRP A 151 -12.11 1.97 -43.55
CA TRP A 151 -11.39 0.89 -44.26
C TRP A 151 -10.51 0.07 -43.31
N ARG A 152 -9.93 0.67 -42.28
CA ARG A 152 -8.94 0.05 -41.39
C ARG A 152 -9.49 -0.40 -40.05
N TYR A 153 -10.55 0.21 -39.56
CA TYR A 153 -11.09 0.04 -38.23
C TYR A 153 -12.60 -0.21 -38.27
N SER A 154 -13.06 -1.03 -37.35
CA SER A 154 -14.49 -1.26 -37.15
C SER A 154 -15.21 -0.01 -36.61
N LYS A 155 -16.53 0.03 -36.74
CA LYS A 155 -17.36 1.08 -36.13
C LYS A 155 -17.12 1.25 -34.64
N LEU A 156 -16.93 0.15 -33.92
CA LEU A 156 -16.67 0.17 -32.48
C LEU A 156 -15.30 0.79 -32.15
N GLU A 157 -14.29 0.51 -32.94
CA GLU A 157 -12.95 1.11 -32.76
C GLU A 157 -12.95 2.60 -33.09
N ILE A 158 -13.66 3.03 -34.16
CA ILE A 158 -13.81 4.44 -34.50
C ILE A 158 -14.57 5.18 -33.42
N LEU A 159 -15.62 4.56 -32.87
CA LEU A 159 -16.38 5.13 -31.75
C LEU A 159 -15.52 5.23 -30.49
N ALA A 160 -14.69 4.22 -30.18
CA ALA A 160 -13.74 4.26 -29.07
C ALA A 160 -12.71 5.39 -29.19
N ILE A 161 -12.25 5.68 -30.42
CA ILE A 161 -11.38 6.85 -30.68
C ILE A 161 -12.11 8.14 -30.31
N TYR A 162 -13.36 8.30 -30.78
CA TYR A 162 -14.17 9.47 -30.44
C TYR A 162 -14.42 9.58 -28.94
N LEU A 163 -14.87 8.51 -28.30
CA LEU A 163 -15.14 8.45 -26.85
C LEU A 163 -13.92 8.80 -25.99
N THR A 164 -12.72 8.52 -26.49
CA THR A 164 -11.46 8.81 -25.79
C THR A 164 -10.96 10.23 -26.03
N LEU A 165 -11.17 10.80 -27.25
CA LEU A 165 -10.54 12.06 -27.67
C LEU A 165 -11.48 13.25 -27.73
N ALA A 166 -12.81 13.06 -27.66
CA ALA A 166 -13.77 14.16 -27.75
C ALA A 166 -13.49 15.24 -26.70
N PRO A 167 -13.38 16.53 -27.07
CA PRO A 167 -13.07 17.60 -26.14
C PRO A 167 -14.27 17.89 -25.22
N MET A 168 -14.02 17.87 -23.91
CA MET A 168 -15.06 18.03 -22.87
C MET A 168 -14.91 19.34 -22.07
N GLY A 169 -14.04 20.24 -22.52
CA GLY A 169 -13.74 21.54 -21.92
C GLY A 169 -12.53 21.56 -21.01
N GLY A 170 -11.73 22.60 -21.11
CA GLY A 170 -10.44 22.75 -20.45
C GLY A 170 -9.48 21.62 -20.87
N ASN A 171 -8.87 20.98 -19.88
CA ASN A 171 -7.96 19.87 -20.11
C ASN A 171 -8.62 18.48 -20.02
N LEU A 172 -9.94 18.38 -20.30
CA LEU A 172 -10.65 17.10 -20.32
C LEU A 172 -10.84 16.62 -21.75
N GLU A 173 -10.36 15.42 -22.05
CA GLU A 173 -10.62 14.69 -23.28
C GLU A 173 -11.27 13.35 -22.97
N GLY A 174 -12.30 13.02 -23.73
CA GLY A 174 -13.08 11.80 -23.61
C GLY A 174 -14.17 11.81 -22.52
N VAL A 175 -15.16 10.98 -22.79
CA VAL A 175 -16.38 10.88 -21.93
C VAL A 175 -16.02 10.40 -20.51
N ARG A 176 -15.05 9.52 -20.36
CA ARG A 176 -14.68 8.97 -19.05
C ARG A 176 -14.00 10.01 -18.17
N SER A 177 -13.11 10.82 -18.73
CA SER A 177 -12.48 11.95 -18.01
C SER A 177 -13.52 12.97 -17.58
N ALA A 178 -14.48 13.29 -18.45
CA ALA A 178 -15.56 14.20 -18.15
C ALA A 178 -16.53 13.65 -17.10
N SER A 179 -16.88 12.38 -17.16
CA SER A 179 -17.72 11.71 -16.17
C SER A 179 -17.13 11.80 -14.77
N PHE A 180 -15.82 11.51 -14.61
CA PHE A 180 -15.16 11.70 -13.32
C PHE A 180 -15.12 13.17 -12.88
N ALA A 181 -14.76 14.08 -13.80
CA ALA A 181 -14.61 15.49 -13.46
C ALA A 181 -15.93 16.19 -13.12
N TYR A 182 -17.04 15.79 -13.71
CA TYR A 182 -18.34 16.44 -13.49
C TYR A 182 -19.27 15.65 -12.57
N PHE A 183 -19.15 14.30 -12.52
CA PHE A 183 -20.08 13.44 -11.77
C PHE A 183 -19.38 12.50 -10.76
N GLY A 184 -18.06 12.36 -10.79
CA GLY A 184 -17.29 11.52 -9.85
C GLY A 184 -17.46 10.02 -10.03
N LYS A 185 -17.90 9.55 -11.21
CA LYS A 185 -18.21 8.14 -11.48
C LYS A 185 -17.80 7.68 -12.88
N GLU A 186 -17.76 6.38 -13.08
CA GLU A 186 -17.56 5.78 -14.40
C GLU A 186 -18.75 6.08 -15.33
N PRO A 187 -18.52 6.29 -16.65
CA PRO A 187 -19.58 6.65 -17.58
C PRO A 187 -20.58 5.51 -17.87
N ARG A 188 -20.35 4.32 -17.40
CA ARG A 188 -21.31 3.21 -17.44
C ARG A 188 -22.58 3.45 -16.62
N HIS A 189 -22.53 4.36 -15.67
CA HIS A 189 -23.62 4.66 -14.73
C HIS A 189 -24.15 6.08 -14.88
N LEU A 190 -24.14 6.64 -16.10
CA LEU A 190 -24.70 7.96 -16.37
C LEU A 190 -26.23 7.94 -16.32
N SER A 191 -26.84 8.95 -15.69
CA SER A 191 -28.27 9.23 -15.88
C SER A 191 -28.51 9.83 -17.27
N ALA A 192 -29.75 9.81 -17.72
CA ALA A 192 -30.13 10.41 -19.02
C ALA A 192 -29.73 11.89 -19.11
N ALA A 193 -29.85 12.65 -18.02
CA ALA A 193 -29.45 14.06 -17.95
C ALA A 193 -27.93 14.22 -18.07
N GLU A 194 -27.16 13.39 -17.38
CA GLU A 194 -25.68 13.38 -17.41
C GLU A 194 -25.19 12.97 -18.81
N ALA A 195 -25.78 11.92 -19.37
CA ALA A 195 -25.49 11.45 -20.73
C ALA A 195 -25.73 12.57 -21.77
N ALA A 196 -26.89 13.19 -21.74
CA ALA A 196 -27.25 14.29 -22.63
C ALA A 196 -26.32 15.51 -22.48
N LEU A 197 -25.89 15.82 -21.23
CA LEU A 197 -24.92 16.88 -20.99
C LEU A 197 -23.57 16.57 -21.67
N LEU A 198 -23.03 15.37 -21.47
CA LEU A 198 -21.74 14.99 -22.05
C LEU A 198 -21.79 14.89 -23.58
N VAL A 199 -22.91 14.46 -24.17
CA VAL A 199 -23.12 14.48 -25.63
C VAL A 199 -23.11 15.91 -26.17
N ALA A 200 -23.61 16.89 -25.40
CA ALA A 200 -23.65 18.27 -25.83
C ALA A 200 -22.28 18.96 -25.84
N LEU A 201 -21.36 18.57 -24.95
CA LEU A 201 -20.10 19.31 -24.70
C LEU A 201 -19.18 19.44 -25.93
N PRO A 202 -18.93 18.37 -26.75
CA PRO A 202 -17.92 18.42 -27.82
C PRO A 202 -18.16 19.45 -28.92
N GLN A 203 -19.42 19.89 -29.12
CA GLN A 203 -19.77 20.91 -30.13
C GLN A 203 -19.26 22.32 -29.78
N SER A 204 -19.16 22.63 -28.47
CA SER A 204 -18.67 23.93 -27.99
C SER A 204 -18.09 23.77 -26.59
N PRO A 205 -16.97 23.05 -26.45
CA PRO A 205 -16.51 22.55 -25.16
C PRO A 205 -16.24 23.67 -24.14
N GLU A 206 -15.65 24.79 -24.55
CA GLU A 206 -15.38 25.90 -23.64
C GLU A 206 -16.64 26.73 -23.31
N ARG A 207 -17.55 26.89 -24.26
CA ARG A 207 -18.79 27.66 -24.06
C ARG A 207 -19.77 26.87 -23.20
N ARG A 208 -19.80 25.54 -23.29
CA ARG A 208 -20.76 24.68 -22.57
C ARG A 208 -20.13 24.04 -21.32
N ARG A 209 -19.04 24.56 -20.81
CA ARG A 209 -18.44 24.09 -19.53
C ARG A 209 -19.43 24.33 -18.38
N PRO A 210 -19.94 23.26 -17.73
CA PRO A 210 -20.97 23.42 -16.70
C PRO A 210 -20.43 24.14 -15.45
N ASP A 211 -19.15 23.97 -15.13
CA ASP A 211 -18.45 24.60 -14.02
C ASP A 211 -18.22 26.11 -14.20
N LYS A 212 -18.33 26.62 -15.42
CA LYS A 212 -18.15 28.05 -15.73
C LYS A 212 -19.39 28.75 -16.28
N ARG A 213 -20.19 28.02 -17.06
CA ARG A 213 -21.36 28.56 -17.80
C ARG A 213 -22.51 27.56 -17.76
N PRO A 214 -23.13 27.34 -16.60
CA PRO A 214 -24.15 26.30 -16.40
C PRO A 214 -25.39 26.51 -17.27
N GLU A 215 -25.74 27.74 -17.62
CA GLU A 215 -26.87 28.07 -18.48
C GLU A 215 -26.68 27.56 -19.92
N PHE A 216 -25.48 27.72 -20.50
CA PHE A 216 -25.18 27.18 -21.83
C PHE A 216 -25.05 25.65 -21.79
N ALA A 217 -24.57 25.08 -20.71
CA ALA A 217 -24.51 23.65 -20.49
C ALA A 217 -25.89 23.04 -20.44
N ARG A 218 -26.81 23.66 -19.65
CA ARG A 218 -28.23 23.26 -19.57
C ARG A 218 -28.93 23.36 -20.95
N SER A 219 -28.82 24.49 -21.63
CA SER A 219 -29.38 24.64 -22.96
C SER A 219 -28.84 23.62 -23.98
N GLY A 220 -27.55 23.25 -23.85
CA GLY A 220 -26.95 22.17 -24.65
C GLY A 220 -27.55 20.81 -24.35
N ARG A 221 -27.66 20.45 -23.06
CA ARG A 221 -28.28 19.22 -22.57
C ARG A 221 -29.71 19.09 -23.05
N ASP A 222 -30.48 20.12 -22.87
CA ASP A 222 -31.93 20.11 -23.17
C ASP A 222 -32.21 19.91 -24.68
N ARG A 223 -31.29 20.41 -25.56
CA ARG A 223 -31.35 20.11 -27.01
C ARG A 223 -31.10 18.66 -27.32
N VAL A 224 -30.13 18.02 -26.61
CA VAL A 224 -29.86 16.58 -26.78
C VAL A 224 -31.04 15.76 -26.29
N LEU A 225 -31.61 16.10 -25.12
CA LEU A 225 -32.81 15.44 -24.59
C LEU A 225 -33.98 15.52 -25.55
N ALA A 226 -34.26 16.73 -26.09
CA ALA A 226 -35.35 16.94 -27.08
C ALA A 226 -35.15 16.06 -28.33
N ARG A 227 -33.87 15.99 -28.82
CA ARG A 227 -33.56 15.14 -29.96
C ARG A 227 -33.70 13.66 -29.65
N ALA A 228 -33.32 13.25 -28.43
CA ALA A 228 -33.44 11.85 -27.96
C ALA A 228 -34.91 11.43 -27.84
N LEU A 229 -35.80 12.36 -27.42
CA LEU A 229 -37.22 12.13 -27.38
C LEU A 229 -37.81 12.00 -28.80
N GLU A 230 -37.43 12.91 -29.71
CA GLU A 230 -37.87 12.87 -31.13
C GLU A 230 -37.47 11.58 -31.84
N ASP A 231 -36.31 11.05 -31.55
CA ASP A 231 -35.76 9.82 -32.14
C ASP A 231 -36.15 8.54 -31.38
N GLY A 232 -36.99 8.68 -30.33
CA GLY A 232 -37.46 7.54 -29.52
C GLY A 232 -36.40 6.85 -28.67
N VAL A 233 -35.29 7.50 -28.40
CA VAL A 233 -34.22 7.00 -27.51
C VAL A 233 -34.64 7.02 -26.05
N ILE A 234 -35.44 8.00 -25.66
CA ILE A 234 -36.05 8.15 -24.34
C ILE A 234 -37.56 8.45 -24.48
N ASP A 235 -38.31 8.10 -23.46
CA ASP A 235 -39.72 8.44 -23.37
C ASP A 235 -39.93 9.82 -22.75
N ALA A 236 -41.23 10.30 -22.76
CA ALA A 236 -41.62 11.60 -22.22
C ALA A 236 -41.39 11.70 -20.70
N ASN A 237 -41.54 10.60 -19.97
CA ASN A 237 -41.32 10.59 -18.52
C ASN A 237 -39.84 10.81 -18.18
N LEU A 238 -38.98 10.07 -18.86
CA LEU A 238 -37.54 10.21 -18.70
C LEU A 238 -37.03 11.58 -19.17
N PHE A 239 -37.59 12.11 -20.29
CA PHE A 239 -37.31 13.46 -20.76
C PHE A 239 -37.62 14.52 -19.70
N ASN A 240 -38.80 14.50 -19.09
CA ASN A 240 -39.21 15.44 -18.04
C ASN A 240 -38.34 15.29 -16.78
N ALA A 241 -38.08 14.05 -16.34
CA ALA A 241 -37.24 13.78 -15.18
C ALA A 241 -35.81 14.28 -15.39
N ALA A 242 -35.22 14.04 -16.56
CA ALA A 242 -33.86 14.46 -16.91
C ALA A 242 -33.71 15.98 -17.07
N GLY A 243 -34.77 16.66 -17.64
CA GLY A 243 -34.81 18.10 -17.79
C GLY A 243 -34.78 18.85 -16.46
N ASN A 244 -35.37 18.26 -15.42
CA ASN A 244 -35.43 18.84 -14.08
C ASN A 244 -34.14 18.64 -13.26
N GLN A 245 -33.20 17.77 -13.68
CA GLN A 245 -31.97 17.57 -12.97
C GLN A 245 -31.04 18.79 -13.09
N PRO A 246 -30.36 19.20 -12.02
CA PRO A 246 -29.37 20.30 -12.09
C PRO A 246 -28.16 19.90 -12.91
N VAL A 247 -27.52 20.88 -13.56
CA VAL A 247 -26.18 20.68 -14.13
C VAL A 247 -25.12 20.93 -13.07
N PRO A 248 -23.95 20.23 -13.13
CA PRO A 248 -22.85 20.48 -12.22
C PRO A 248 -22.39 21.95 -12.29
N HIS A 249 -22.05 22.52 -11.13
CA HIS A 249 -21.52 23.91 -11.03
C HIS A 249 -20.03 23.97 -10.64
N ARG A 250 -19.40 22.81 -10.47
CA ARG A 250 -17.97 22.69 -10.15
C ARG A 250 -17.39 21.42 -10.76
N ARG A 251 -16.08 21.39 -10.92
CA ARG A 251 -15.34 20.16 -11.20
C ARG A 251 -15.01 19.45 -9.87
N LEU A 252 -15.17 18.15 -9.88
CA LEU A 252 -14.68 17.26 -8.83
C LEU A 252 -13.19 16.94 -9.08
N ALA A 253 -12.47 16.66 -8.01
CA ALA A 253 -11.12 16.14 -8.13
C ALA A 253 -11.16 14.73 -8.74
N MET A 254 -10.17 14.41 -9.57
CA MET A 254 -9.99 13.04 -10.06
C MET A 254 -9.72 12.09 -8.88
N PRO A 255 -10.13 10.82 -8.99
CA PRO A 255 -9.85 9.81 -7.95
C PRO A 255 -8.38 9.82 -7.55
N MET A 256 -8.12 9.74 -6.23
CA MET A 256 -6.77 9.83 -5.67
C MET A 256 -6.61 8.87 -4.49
N GLN A 257 -6.83 7.58 -4.75
CA GLN A 257 -6.60 6.51 -3.77
C GLN A 257 -5.15 6.01 -3.82
N ALA A 258 -4.59 5.66 -2.66
CA ALA A 258 -3.21 5.21 -2.51
C ALA A 258 -2.22 6.07 -3.32
N PRO A 259 -2.15 7.40 -3.09
CA PRO A 259 -1.45 8.32 -3.97
C PRO A 259 0.06 8.04 -4.09
N HIS A 260 0.71 7.56 -3.03
CA HIS A 260 2.13 7.23 -3.01
C HIS A 260 2.42 5.97 -3.85
N LEU A 261 1.66 4.89 -3.61
CA LEU A 261 1.75 3.67 -4.42
C LEU A 261 1.52 3.99 -5.90
N SER A 262 0.46 4.77 -6.19
CA SER A 262 0.11 5.15 -7.55
C SER A 262 1.23 5.93 -8.23
N ALA A 263 1.83 6.91 -7.55
CA ALA A 263 2.96 7.69 -8.08
C ALA A 263 4.20 6.81 -8.31
N TRP A 264 4.51 5.92 -7.37
CA TRP A 264 5.62 4.98 -7.50
C TRP A 264 5.44 4.05 -8.70
N LEU A 265 4.26 3.44 -8.86
CA LEU A 265 3.99 2.51 -9.95
C LEU A 265 3.96 3.21 -11.32
N ALA A 266 3.40 4.41 -11.41
CA ALA A 266 3.40 5.21 -12.63
C ALA A 266 4.82 5.56 -13.09
N GLY A 267 5.73 5.89 -12.15
CA GLY A 267 7.13 6.17 -12.45
C GLY A 267 7.94 4.96 -12.92
N GLN A 268 7.47 3.72 -12.65
CA GLN A 268 8.15 2.49 -13.04
C GLN A 268 7.54 1.81 -14.28
N SER A 269 6.38 2.25 -14.74
CA SER A 269 5.65 1.58 -15.81
C SER A 269 5.48 2.50 -17.01
N ARG A 270 5.72 1.95 -18.23
CA ARG A 270 5.34 2.59 -19.49
C ARG A 270 3.92 2.22 -19.94
N ALA A 271 3.25 1.32 -19.22
CA ALA A 271 1.90 0.92 -19.53
C ALA A 271 0.92 2.04 -19.17
N SER A 272 -0.06 2.27 -20.01
CA SER A 272 -1.16 3.24 -19.75
C SER A 272 -2.14 2.74 -18.68
N ARG A 273 -2.08 1.46 -18.27
CA ARG A 273 -2.89 0.89 -17.20
C ARG A 273 -2.07 -0.07 -16.37
N VAL A 274 -2.06 0.13 -15.05
CA VAL A 274 -1.31 -0.67 -14.08
C VAL A 274 -2.29 -1.29 -13.08
N PRO A 275 -2.57 -2.59 -13.17
CA PRO A 275 -3.47 -3.27 -12.26
C PRO A 275 -2.77 -3.60 -10.94
N THR A 276 -3.36 -3.18 -9.82
CA THR A 276 -2.85 -3.45 -8.48
C THR A 276 -3.65 -4.52 -7.75
N THR A 277 -3.14 -4.95 -6.60
CA THR A 277 -3.81 -5.86 -5.68
C THR A 277 -4.62 -5.14 -4.60
N ILE A 278 -4.60 -3.81 -4.59
CA ILE A 278 -5.31 -2.99 -3.61
C ILE A 278 -6.83 -3.22 -3.72
N ARG A 279 -7.49 -3.35 -2.59
CA ARG A 279 -8.96 -3.44 -2.52
C ARG A 279 -9.51 -2.07 -2.17
N TYR A 280 -10.25 -1.46 -3.09
CA TYR A 280 -10.70 -0.07 -2.99
C TYR A 280 -11.44 0.23 -1.67
N GLU A 281 -12.37 -0.64 -1.28
CA GLU A 281 -13.18 -0.45 -0.06
C GLU A 281 -12.30 -0.51 1.20
N LEU A 282 -11.37 -1.47 1.28
CA LEU A 282 -10.45 -1.57 2.40
C LEU A 282 -9.49 -0.39 2.45
N GLN A 283 -8.97 0.03 1.29
CA GLN A 283 -8.13 1.22 1.16
C GLN A 283 -8.85 2.46 1.68
N ALA A 284 -10.10 2.65 1.30
CA ALA A 284 -10.90 3.80 1.73
C ALA A 284 -11.24 3.73 3.23
N ALA A 285 -11.69 2.58 3.73
CA ALA A 285 -12.06 2.39 5.14
C ALA A 285 -10.86 2.56 6.09
N LEU A 286 -9.70 2.01 5.71
CA LEU A 286 -8.46 2.17 6.48
C LEU A 286 -7.88 3.59 6.34
N GLY A 287 -8.08 4.24 5.18
CA GLY A 287 -7.72 5.63 4.97
C GLY A 287 -8.50 6.57 5.89
N GLN A 288 -9.81 6.34 6.02
CA GLN A 288 -10.65 7.08 6.97
C GLN A 288 -10.21 6.85 8.42
N LEU A 289 -9.90 5.60 8.80
CA LEU A 289 -9.34 5.30 10.12
C LEU A 289 -8.11 6.15 10.43
N ILE A 290 -7.15 6.21 9.50
CA ILE A 290 -5.91 7.00 9.70
C ILE A 290 -6.23 8.49 9.81
N ALA A 291 -7.17 9.01 9.02
CA ALA A 291 -7.58 10.41 9.09
C ALA A 291 -8.19 10.73 10.46
N ASP A 292 -9.06 9.85 10.98
CA ASP A 292 -9.72 10.01 12.28
C ASP A 292 -8.69 9.96 13.44
N GLU A 293 -7.78 8.97 13.43
CA GLU A 293 -6.73 8.84 14.44
C GLU A 293 -5.80 10.07 14.47
N ARG A 294 -5.44 10.57 13.29
CA ARG A 294 -4.63 11.77 13.18
C ARG A 294 -5.36 13.02 13.66
N ALA A 295 -6.65 13.14 13.40
CA ALA A 295 -7.44 14.29 13.84
C ALA A 295 -7.55 14.37 15.37
N GLN A 296 -7.50 13.23 16.07
CA GLN A 296 -7.54 13.13 17.52
C GLN A 296 -6.19 13.44 18.19
N THR A 297 -5.10 13.53 17.42
CA THR A 297 -3.74 13.73 17.94
C THR A 297 -3.30 15.17 17.71
N ALA A 298 -2.91 15.89 18.76
CA ALA A 298 -2.59 17.33 18.71
C ALA A 298 -1.45 17.67 17.73
N ASP A 299 -0.40 16.85 17.71
CA ASP A 299 0.79 17.02 16.84
C ASP A 299 0.60 16.43 15.43
N LYS A 300 -0.57 15.83 15.14
CA LYS A 300 -0.95 15.29 13.83
C LYS A 300 0.17 14.48 13.13
N PRO A 301 0.67 13.40 13.75
CA PRO A 301 1.78 12.63 13.19
C PRO A 301 1.45 12.04 11.83
N ALA A 302 2.46 11.68 11.07
CA ALA A 302 2.27 10.84 9.91
C ALA A 302 2.07 9.38 10.34
N ILE A 303 1.17 8.69 9.65
CA ILE A 303 0.84 7.28 9.91
C ILE A 303 0.99 6.52 8.60
N ALA A 304 1.82 5.48 8.60
CA ALA A 304 1.88 4.51 7.50
C ALA A 304 1.19 3.21 7.93
N LEU A 305 0.39 2.64 7.03
CA LEU A 305 -0.27 1.35 7.25
C LEU A 305 -0.19 0.49 5.99
N VAL A 306 0.22 -0.76 6.18
CA VAL A 306 0.19 -1.81 5.15
C VAL A 306 -0.67 -2.95 5.65
N ALA A 307 -1.61 -3.41 4.81
CA ALA A 307 -2.37 -4.62 5.07
C ALA A 307 -2.12 -5.65 3.96
N ILE A 308 -1.89 -6.91 4.36
CA ILE A 308 -1.61 -8.05 3.47
C ILE A 308 -2.66 -9.12 3.67
N ASP A 309 -3.17 -9.70 2.59
CA ASP A 309 -3.89 -10.98 2.59
C ASP A 309 -2.83 -12.11 2.58
N ASN A 310 -2.67 -12.79 3.74
CA ASN A 310 -1.63 -13.81 3.94
C ASN A 310 -1.78 -15.01 2.99
N ARG A 311 -3.02 -15.38 2.62
CA ARG A 311 -3.30 -16.52 1.73
C ARG A 311 -2.73 -16.28 0.33
N THR A 312 -2.70 -15.02 -0.09
CA THR A 312 -2.26 -14.63 -1.42
C THR A 312 -0.90 -13.93 -1.42
N GLY A 313 -0.41 -13.46 -0.27
CA GLY A 313 0.81 -12.66 -0.17
C GLY A 313 0.68 -11.28 -0.84
N THR A 314 -0.55 -10.78 -1.02
CA THR A 314 -0.82 -9.53 -1.74
C THR A 314 -1.13 -8.39 -0.81
N VAL A 315 -0.61 -7.20 -1.11
CA VAL A 315 -0.96 -5.97 -0.41
C VAL A 315 -2.38 -5.56 -0.80
N VAL A 316 -3.27 -5.46 0.18
CA VAL A 316 -4.67 -5.06 -0.03
C VAL A 316 -4.94 -3.61 0.34
N SER A 317 -4.05 -2.98 1.13
CA SER A 317 -4.09 -1.56 1.45
C SER A 317 -2.68 -0.99 1.64
N TRP A 318 -2.48 0.24 1.15
CA TRP A 318 -1.22 0.99 1.19
C TRP A 318 -1.50 2.44 1.56
N LEU A 319 -1.25 2.79 2.80
CA LEU A 319 -1.50 4.13 3.32
C LEU A 319 -0.19 4.73 3.82
N SER A 320 0.17 5.88 3.29
CA SER A 320 1.43 6.56 3.58
C SER A 320 1.17 8.03 3.90
N GLY A 321 1.00 8.32 5.18
CA GLY A 321 0.62 9.65 5.62
C GLY A 321 -0.86 9.96 5.32
N SER A 322 -1.32 11.14 5.71
CA SER A 322 -2.74 11.53 5.63
C SER A 322 -2.99 12.83 4.85
N ASP A 323 -1.91 13.54 4.49
CA ASP A 323 -1.98 14.78 3.72
C ASP A 323 -0.90 14.77 2.64
N TYR A 324 -1.28 14.27 1.48
CA TYR A 324 -0.37 14.12 0.33
C TYR A 324 0.18 15.46 -0.17
N PHE A 325 -0.59 16.54 -0.04
CA PHE A 325 -0.22 17.88 -0.51
C PHE A 325 0.41 18.76 0.58
N GLY A 326 0.44 18.27 1.82
CA GLY A 326 1.06 18.95 2.95
C GLY A 326 2.58 18.90 2.92
N LYS A 327 3.20 19.57 3.90
CA LYS A 327 4.66 19.56 4.07
C LYS A 327 5.16 18.11 4.24
N SER A 328 6.09 17.70 3.40
CA SER A 328 6.62 16.32 3.34
C SER A 328 5.56 15.23 3.00
N GLY A 329 4.35 15.63 2.58
CA GLY A 329 3.23 14.71 2.34
C GLY A 329 3.45 13.74 1.19
N GLN A 330 4.40 14.00 0.28
CA GLN A 330 4.74 13.12 -0.85
C GLN A 330 5.79 12.06 -0.50
N VAL A 331 6.33 12.05 0.73
CA VAL A 331 7.24 11.01 1.18
C VAL A 331 6.48 9.71 1.35
N ASP A 332 6.87 8.66 0.62
CA ASP A 332 6.27 7.34 0.77
C ASP A 332 6.81 6.61 2.00
N LEU A 333 6.14 6.79 3.12
CA LEU A 333 6.53 6.25 4.42
C LEU A 333 6.38 4.71 4.47
N VAL A 334 5.55 4.12 3.62
CA VAL A 334 5.42 2.65 3.52
C VAL A 334 6.71 2.02 2.99
N ARG A 335 7.49 2.75 2.19
CA ARG A 335 8.78 2.33 1.64
C ARG A 335 9.98 2.97 2.33
N SER A 336 9.75 3.90 3.24
CA SER A 336 10.83 4.59 3.94
C SER A 336 11.40 3.70 5.04
N HIS A 337 12.71 3.53 5.05
CA HIS A 337 13.41 2.79 6.09
C HIS A 337 13.45 3.60 7.39
N ARG A 338 13.05 2.95 8.49
CA ARG A 338 12.98 3.52 9.83
C ARG A 338 13.50 2.51 10.85
N SER A 339 13.97 2.98 12.01
CA SER A 339 14.39 2.08 13.08
C SER A 339 13.20 1.29 13.62
N PRO A 340 13.23 -0.04 13.57
CA PRO A 340 12.12 -0.88 14.02
C PRO A 340 12.02 -1.00 15.55
N GLY A 341 13.05 -0.55 16.28
CA GLY A 341 13.16 -0.85 17.69
C GLY A 341 13.07 -2.36 17.95
N SER A 342 12.13 -2.76 18.79
CA SER A 342 11.92 -4.18 19.16
C SER A 342 11.06 -4.99 18.17
N ALA A 343 10.58 -4.42 17.06
CA ALA A 343 9.66 -5.12 16.16
C ALA A 343 10.32 -6.29 15.41
N LEU A 344 11.65 -6.37 15.36
CA LEU A 344 12.38 -7.51 14.75
C LEU A 344 12.69 -8.66 15.72
N LYS A 345 12.45 -8.52 17.02
CA LYS A 345 12.74 -9.58 18.01
C LYS A 345 12.08 -10.92 17.71
N PRO A 346 10.81 -11.01 17.24
CA PRO A 346 10.18 -12.29 16.91
C PRO A 346 11.00 -13.14 15.94
N PHE A 347 11.69 -12.52 14.98
CA PHE A 347 12.49 -13.22 13.97
C PHE A 347 13.81 -13.73 14.54
N ILE A 348 14.40 -13.06 15.54
CA ILE A 348 15.56 -13.52 16.28
C ILE A 348 15.19 -14.81 17.00
N TYR A 349 14.09 -14.81 17.75
CA TYR A 349 13.62 -15.98 18.48
C TYR A 349 13.17 -17.11 17.54
N ALA A 350 12.52 -16.77 16.39
CA ALA A 350 12.16 -17.78 15.39
C ALA A 350 13.39 -18.58 14.90
N LEU A 351 14.50 -17.89 14.62
CA LEU A 351 15.75 -18.57 14.22
C LEU A 351 16.36 -19.38 15.36
N ALA A 352 16.34 -18.87 16.57
CA ALA A 352 16.84 -19.62 17.74
C ALA A 352 15.98 -20.87 18.04
N PHE A 353 14.67 -20.81 17.79
CA PHE A 353 13.79 -21.99 17.90
C PHE A 353 14.04 -22.98 16.76
N GLU A 354 14.28 -22.49 15.54
CA GLU A 354 14.64 -23.31 14.38
C GLU A 354 15.91 -24.13 14.64
N ASP A 355 16.92 -23.48 15.21
CA ASP A 355 18.19 -24.11 15.56
C ASP A 355 18.08 -25.05 16.77
N ARG A 356 16.92 -25.11 17.42
CA ARG A 356 16.74 -25.83 18.69
C ARG A 356 17.78 -25.45 19.75
N THR A 357 18.20 -24.17 19.74
CA THR A 357 19.05 -23.58 20.78
C THR A 357 18.22 -22.99 21.91
N LEU A 358 17.00 -22.55 21.58
CA LEU A 358 16.01 -22.04 22.53
C LEU A 358 14.66 -22.74 22.36
N HIS A 359 13.85 -22.62 23.40
CA HIS A 359 12.46 -23.03 23.46
C HIS A 359 11.65 -21.94 24.17
N PRO A 360 10.33 -21.80 23.98
CA PRO A 360 9.51 -20.84 24.75
C PRO A 360 9.73 -20.92 26.27
N GLU A 361 9.94 -22.12 26.81
CA GLU A 361 10.15 -22.35 28.24
C GLU A 361 11.64 -22.30 28.67
N THR A 362 12.59 -22.04 27.77
CA THR A 362 14.00 -21.80 28.14
C THR A 362 14.09 -20.65 29.14
N LEU A 363 14.79 -20.86 30.27
CA LEU A 363 15.11 -19.76 31.16
C LEU A 363 16.21 -18.88 30.59
N VAL A 364 15.99 -17.58 30.62
CA VAL A 364 17.01 -16.58 30.29
C VAL A 364 17.14 -15.60 31.43
N GLU A 365 18.37 -15.21 31.75
CA GLU A 365 18.60 -14.24 32.80
C GLU A 365 18.54 -12.82 32.25
N ASP A 366 17.53 -12.09 32.68
CA ASP A 366 17.40 -10.65 32.43
C ASP A 366 18.15 -9.88 33.53
N VAL A 367 19.45 -9.79 33.36
CA VAL A 367 20.37 -9.12 34.28
C VAL A 367 21.29 -8.20 33.46
N PRO A 368 21.96 -7.19 34.08
CA PRO A 368 22.92 -6.37 33.36
C PRO A 368 24.05 -7.23 32.80
N VAL A 369 24.17 -7.30 31.48
CA VAL A 369 25.22 -8.01 30.75
C VAL A 369 25.98 -7.02 29.89
N ARG A 370 27.32 -7.03 30.00
CA ARG A 370 28.21 -6.19 29.19
C ARG A 370 28.70 -6.93 27.95
N PHE A 371 28.54 -6.34 26.79
CA PHE A 371 29.11 -6.82 25.53
C PHE A 371 30.20 -5.82 25.10
N LYS A 372 31.45 -6.12 25.38
CA LYS A 372 32.58 -5.16 25.20
C LYS A 372 32.27 -3.83 25.92
N ASP A 373 32.13 -2.74 25.17
CA ASP A 373 31.86 -1.41 25.70
C ASP A 373 30.37 -1.07 25.77
N TRP A 374 29.50 -2.01 25.45
CA TRP A 374 28.05 -1.80 25.40
C TRP A 374 27.32 -2.57 26.50
N LEU A 375 26.42 -1.87 27.20
CA LEU A 375 25.56 -2.42 28.25
C LEU A 375 24.09 -2.20 27.81
N PRO A 376 23.42 -3.20 27.21
CA PRO A 376 22.02 -3.10 26.86
C PRO A 376 21.17 -2.96 28.14
N ARG A 377 20.20 -2.06 28.11
CA ARG A 377 19.24 -1.84 29.22
C ARG A 377 17.83 -2.10 28.75
N ASN A 378 16.96 -2.58 29.63
CA ASN A 378 15.54 -2.64 29.37
C ASN A 378 14.95 -1.22 29.29
N PHE A 379 13.75 -1.10 28.75
CA PHE A 379 13.11 0.19 28.51
C PHE A 379 12.83 0.94 29.84
N ASP A 380 12.36 0.20 30.85
CA ASP A 380 12.10 0.67 32.21
C ASP A 380 13.36 0.80 33.08
N ARG A 381 14.54 0.41 32.52
CA ARG A 381 15.84 0.34 33.20
C ARG A 381 15.90 -0.68 34.33
N ASP A 382 14.86 -1.49 34.53
CA ASP A 382 14.81 -2.56 35.53
C ASP A 382 15.15 -3.92 34.90
N HIS A 383 15.50 -4.90 35.72
CA HIS A 383 15.83 -6.26 35.31
C HIS A 383 14.97 -7.24 36.12
N GLN A 384 14.47 -8.28 35.45
CA GLN A 384 13.53 -9.22 36.04
C GLN A 384 14.17 -10.50 36.60
N GLY A 385 15.50 -10.67 36.42
CA GLY A 385 16.18 -11.91 36.79
C GLY A 385 15.83 -13.06 35.84
N ALA A 386 15.65 -14.27 36.38
CA ALA A 386 15.35 -15.45 35.56
C ALA A 386 13.89 -15.41 35.07
N VAL A 387 13.71 -15.35 33.75
CA VAL A 387 12.41 -15.37 33.06
C VAL A 387 12.42 -16.41 31.96
N THR A 388 11.25 -16.89 31.52
CA THR A 388 11.17 -17.72 30.32
C THR A 388 11.33 -16.86 29.06
N VAL A 389 11.81 -17.46 27.96
CA VAL A 389 11.87 -16.82 26.63
C VAL A 389 10.49 -16.35 26.21
N ARG A 390 9.41 -17.09 26.51
CA ARG A 390 8.01 -16.68 26.33
C ARG A 390 7.77 -15.32 26.94
N ARG A 391 8.02 -15.19 28.24
CA ARG A 391 7.80 -13.95 28.98
C ARG A 391 8.71 -12.83 28.48
N ALA A 392 9.99 -13.14 28.17
CA ALA A 392 10.93 -12.16 27.62
C ALA A 392 10.46 -11.55 26.29
N LEU A 393 9.90 -12.36 25.37
CA LEU A 393 9.38 -11.88 24.10
C LEU A 393 8.07 -11.11 24.28
N GLN A 394 7.15 -11.57 25.11
CA GLN A 394 5.87 -10.88 25.41
C GLN A 394 6.11 -9.50 26.02
N GLN A 395 7.01 -9.39 26.98
CA GLN A 395 7.39 -8.12 27.61
C GLN A 395 8.42 -7.33 26.83
N SER A 396 8.92 -7.90 25.73
CA SER A 396 9.90 -7.22 24.86
C SER A 396 11.21 -6.86 25.54
N LEU A 397 11.69 -7.68 26.52
CA LEU A 397 12.93 -7.44 27.24
C LEU A 397 14.11 -7.35 26.26
N ASN A 398 15.07 -6.47 26.59
CA ASN A 398 16.19 -6.16 25.69
C ASN A 398 17.35 -7.14 25.85
N VAL A 399 17.77 -7.39 27.09
CA VAL A 399 18.92 -8.26 27.37
C VAL A 399 18.69 -9.69 26.85
N PRO A 400 17.54 -10.35 27.10
CA PRO A 400 17.24 -11.66 26.52
C PRO A 400 17.30 -11.70 24.99
N ALA A 401 16.82 -10.64 24.32
CA ALA A 401 16.84 -10.57 22.84
C ALA A 401 18.27 -10.41 22.29
N VAL A 402 19.13 -9.66 22.98
CA VAL A 402 20.54 -9.52 22.61
C VAL A 402 21.29 -10.83 22.79
N LEU A 403 21.06 -11.55 23.90
CA LEU A 403 21.64 -12.88 24.14
C LEU A 403 21.17 -13.90 23.09
N ALA A 404 19.89 -13.87 22.72
CA ALA A 404 19.37 -14.71 21.64
C ALA A 404 20.02 -14.37 20.28
N LEU A 405 20.20 -13.08 19.95
CA LEU A 405 20.87 -12.66 18.73
C LEU A 405 22.37 -13.03 18.73
N GLU A 406 23.03 -13.00 19.86
CA GLU A 406 24.43 -13.48 20.01
C GLU A 406 24.52 -14.95 19.60
N LYS A 407 23.58 -15.80 20.02
CA LYS A 407 23.54 -17.23 19.64
C LYS A 407 23.22 -17.44 18.16
N VAL A 408 22.28 -16.68 17.59
CA VAL A 408 21.91 -16.75 16.18
C VAL A 408 23.02 -16.22 15.27
N GLY A 409 23.72 -15.20 15.71
CA GLY A 409 24.70 -14.44 14.95
C GLY A 409 24.06 -13.30 14.14
N PRO A 410 24.48 -12.04 14.36
CA PRO A 410 23.88 -10.87 13.70
C PRO A 410 23.96 -10.92 12.17
N ASP A 411 25.09 -11.37 11.61
CA ASP A 411 25.29 -11.47 10.15
C ASP A 411 24.33 -12.49 9.53
N ARG A 412 24.15 -13.65 10.17
CA ARG A 412 23.17 -14.66 9.76
C ARG A 412 21.76 -14.13 9.83
N PHE A 413 21.42 -13.43 10.88
CA PHE A 413 20.11 -12.79 11.06
C PHE A 413 19.81 -11.83 9.90
N LEU A 414 20.70 -10.88 9.62
CA LEU A 414 20.52 -9.93 8.50
C LEU A 414 20.47 -10.64 7.14
N LYS A 415 21.30 -11.66 6.91
CA LYS A 415 21.24 -12.47 5.70
C LYS A 415 19.89 -13.15 5.55
N THR A 416 19.34 -13.68 6.64
CA THR A 416 18.02 -14.32 6.62
C THR A 416 16.91 -13.33 6.28
N LEU A 417 16.95 -12.11 6.83
CA LEU A 417 15.98 -11.06 6.47
C LEU A 417 16.07 -10.71 4.98
N ARG A 418 17.26 -10.62 4.39
CA ARG A 418 17.43 -10.38 2.95
C ARG A 418 16.86 -11.52 2.11
N THR A 419 17.11 -12.76 2.51
CA THR A 419 16.51 -13.92 1.84
C THR A 419 14.98 -13.94 1.95
N ALA A 420 14.42 -13.36 3.03
CA ALA A 420 12.98 -13.15 3.19
C ALA A 420 12.41 -12.03 2.28
N GLY A 421 13.26 -11.30 1.58
CA GLY A 421 12.87 -10.19 0.73
C GLY A 421 12.80 -8.83 1.42
N ALA A 422 13.44 -8.70 2.60
CA ALA A 422 13.66 -7.42 3.25
C ALA A 422 15.11 -6.97 3.03
N GLU A 423 15.33 -5.65 2.92
CA GLU A 423 16.67 -5.07 2.72
C GLU A 423 17.02 -4.15 3.91
N PRO A 424 17.36 -4.73 5.09
CA PRO A 424 17.62 -3.92 6.27
C PRO A 424 18.82 -2.99 6.01
N GLY A 425 18.58 -1.68 6.24
CA GLY A 425 19.65 -0.67 6.15
C GLY A 425 20.51 -0.70 7.40
N VAL A 426 21.82 -0.91 7.23
CA VAL A 426 22.82 -0.84 8.31
C VAL A 426 23.67 0.41 8.07
N ALA A 427 24.07 1.11 9.15
CA ALA A 427 24.94 2.27 9.04
C ALA A 427 26.27 1.93 8.34
N LYS A 428 26.73 2.82 7.46
CA LYS A 428 27.92 2.57 6.63
C LYS A 428 29.21 2.31 7.46
N ASP A 429 29.26 2.82 8.67
CA ASP A 429 30.40 2.68 9.57
C ASP A 429 30.41 1.36 10.37
N GLU A 430 29.29 0.62 10.36
CA GLU A 430 29.18 -0.72 10.93
C GLU A 430 29.51 -1.77 9.86
N VAL A 431 30.80 -1.99 9.61
CA VAL A 431 31.30 -3.01 8.63
C VAL A 431 30.90 -4.44 9.02
N ARG A 432 30.48 -4.65 10.26
CA ARG A 432 29.92 -5.91 10.77
C ARG A 432 28.62 -5.62 11.50
N ALA A 433 27.61 -6.45 11.23
CA ALA A 433 26.36 -6.39 11.97
C ALA A 433 26.63 -6.47 13.48
N SER A 434 26.10 -5.55 14.24
CA SER A 434 26.25 -5.50 15.68
C SER A 434 25.07 -6.13 16.40
N LEU A 435 25.24 -6.51 17.67
CA LEU A 435 24.15 -6.95 18.54
C LEU A 435 23.06 -5.88 18.73
N GLY A 436 23.37 -4.61 18.43
CA GLY A 436 22.41 -3.51 18.42
C GLY A 436 21.23 -3.70 17.46
N VAL A 437 21.37 -4.58 16.46
CA VAL A 437 20.27 -4.94 15.55
C VAL A 437 19.05 -5.49 16.30
N ALA A 438 19.26 -6.18 17.43
CA ALA A 438 18.17 -6.65 18.30
C ALA A 438 17.31 -5.51 18.86
N LEU A 439 17.86 -4.30 18.93
CA LEU A 439 17.22 -3.11 19.51
C LEU A 439 16.93 -2.02 18.47
N GLY A 440 17.12 -2.32 17.18
CA GLY A 440 16.72 -1.45 16.08
C GLY A 440 17.82 -0.60 15.46
N SER A 441 19.11 -0.99 15.55
CA SER A 441 20.19 -0.32 14.81
C SER A 441 20.10 -0.53 13.28
N ALA A 442 19.44 -1.59 12.82
CA ALA A 442 19.11 -1.77 11.41
C ALA A 442 17.74 -1.18 11.07
N SER A 443 17.66 -0.37 10.02
CA SER A 443 16.40 0.22 9.56
C SER A 443 15.66 -0.72 8.61
N ILE A 444 14.32 -0.64 8.59
CA ILE A 444 13.44 -1.42 7.70
C ILE A 444 12.20 -0.60 7.34
N SER A 445 11.59 -0.89 6.20
CA SER A 445 10.34 -0.25 5.78
C SER A 445 9.10 -0.98 6.31
N PRO A 446 7.94 -0.29 6.47
CA PRO A 446 6.67 -0.93 6.79
C PRO A 446 6.26 -2.03 5.83
N LEU A 447 6.54 -1.90 4.54
CA LEU A 447 6.26 -2.92 3.54
C LEU A 447 7.04 -4.21 3.79
N GLU A 448 8.34 -4.09 4.00
CA GLU A 448 9.22 -5.22 4.30
C GLU A 448 8.85 -5.88 5.64
N MET A 449 8.57 -5.07 6.66
CA MET A 449 8.09 -5.57 7.95
C MET A 449 6.80 -6.36 7.79
N ALA A 450 5.85 -5.88 6.97
CA ALA A 450 4.60 -6.59 6.71
C ALA A 450 4.83 -7.94 6.00
N GLY A 451 5.77 -7.98 5.05
CA GLY A 451 6.19 -9.23 4.39
C GLY A 451 6.78 -10.25 5.37
N LEU A 452 7.63 -9.79 6.28
CA LEU A 452 8.21 -10.64 7.32
C LEU A 452 7.13 -11.23 8.25
N TYR A 453 6.21 -10.42 8.76
CA TYR A 453 5.13 -10.91 9.63
C TYR A 453 4.13 -11.81 8.89
N SER A 454 3.85 -11.52 7.61
CA SER A 454 3.08 -12.44 6.74
C SER A 454 3.78 -13.79 6.58
N GLY A 455 5.11 -13.82 6.54
CA GLY A 455 5.89 -15.07 6.52
C GLY A 455 5.73 -15.90 7.79
N LEU A 456 5.65 -15.29 8.97
CA LEU A 456 5.31 -15.98 10.22
C LEU A 456 3.88 -16.53 10.19
N ALA A 457 2.90 -15.74 9.73
CA ALA A 457 1.51 -16.18 9.55
C ALA A 457 1.41 -17.38 8.61
N ASN A 458 2.29 -17.47 7.62
CA ASN A 458 2.38 -18.56 6.64
C ASN A 458 3.31 -19.72 7.06
N GLY A 459 3.48 -19.93 8.37
CA GLY A 459 4.23 -21.06 8.91
C GLY A 459 5.71 -21.06 8.52
N GLY A 460 6.33 -19.89 8.44
CA GLY A 460 7.75 -19.72 8.15
C GLY A 460 8.11 -19.73 6.67
N ARG A 461 7.16 -19.47 5.77
CA ARG A 461 7.37 -19.27 4.34
C ARG A 461 7.29 -17.78 4.00
N PHE A 462 8.40 -17.22 3.55
CA PHE A 462 8.56 -15.79 3.33
C PHE A 462 8.65 -15.46 1.84
N ALA A 463 8.00 -14.37 1.44
CA ALA A 463 8.13 -13.76 0.12
C ALA A 463 7.90 -12.25 0.21
N PRO A 464 8.50 -11.45 -0.69
CA PRO A 464 8.17 -10.04 -0.82
C PRO A 464 6.68 -9.87 -1.13
N PRO A 465 5.99 -8.92 -0.48
CA PRO A 465 4.57 -8.68 -0.75
C PRO A 465 4.31 -8.23 -2.19
N ALA A 466 3.35 -8.85 -2.85
CA ALA A 466 2.97 -8.49 -4.21
C ALA A 466 1.99 -7.31 -4.21
N VAL A 467 2.23 -6.32 -5.09
CA VAL A 467 1.40 -5.11 -5.23
C VAL A 467 0.76 -4.99 -6.62
N ARG A 468 1.17 -5.83 -7.59
CA ARG A 468 0.69 -5.83 -8.98
C ARG A 468 0.11 -7.19 -9.35
N ARG A 469 -1.03 -7.19 -10.09
CA ARG A 469 -1.67 -8.42 -10.59
C ARG A 469 -1.02 -8.94 -11.88
N ASP A 470 -0.42 -8.07 -12.66
CA ASP A 470 0.20 -8.37 -13.95
C ASP A 470 1.69 -8.76 -13.87
N ARG A 471 2.19 -8.99 -12.66
CA ARG A 471 3.54 -9.48 -12.43
C ARG A 471 3.50 -10.86 -11.78
N PRO A 472 4.43 -11.76 -12.14
CA PRO A 472 4.57 -13.04 -11.44
C PRO A 472 4.91 -12.76 -9.97
N ARG A 473 4.38 -13.59 -9.08
CA ARG A 473 4.74 -13.53 -7.65
C ARG A 473 6.08 -14.18 -7.44
N THR A 474 6.86 -13.62 -6.53
CA THR A 474 8.09 -14.26 -6.06
C THR A 474 7.72 -15.53 -5.29
N GLU A 475 8.39 -16.63 -5.57
CA GLU A 475 8.18 -17.88 -4.84
C GLU A 475 8.58 -17.71 -3.37
N ALA A 476 7.75 -18.25 -2.47
CA ALA A 476 8.00 -18.16 -1.04
C ALA A 476 9.08 -19.16 -0.61
N VAL A 477 10.10 -18.64 0.08
CA VAL A 477 11.21 -19.42 0.62
C VAL A 477 10.92 -19.78 2.08
N ARG A 478 11.14 -21.04 2.45
CA ARG A 478 11.05 -21.47 3.85
C ARG A 478 12.35 -21.11 4.58
N LEU A 479 12.27 -20.22 5.56
CA LEU A 479 13.42 -19.77 6.36
C LEU A 479 13.39 -20.32 7.78
N VAL A 480 12.21 -20.62 8.29
CA VAL A 480 12.01 -21.33 9.57
C VAL A 480 10.94 -22.40 9.40
N GLY A 481 11.05 -23.46 10.18
CA GLY A 481 10.08 -24.54 10.17
C GLY A 481 8.73 -24.17 10.79
N PRO A 482 7.70 -25.01 10.58
CA PRO A 482 6.37 -24.78 11.15
C PRO A 482 6.39 -24.67 12.67
N ALA A 483 7.19 -25.49 13.38
CA ALA A 483 7.30 -25.45 14.84
C ALA A 483 7.84 -24.11 15.34
N ALA A 484 8.95 -23.61 14.76
CA ALA A 484 9.54 -22.33 15.15
C ALA A 484 8.59 -21.17 14.91
N SER A 485 7.91 -21.14 13.76
CA SER A 485 6.90 -20.13 13.43
C SER A 485 5.69 -20.22 14.38
N TRP A 486 5.25 -21.44 14.68
CA TRP A 486 4.13 -21.68 15.60
C TRP A 486 4.46 -21.20 17.03
N TYR A 487 5.67 -21.47 17.55
CA TYR A 487 6.07 -20.97 18.86
C TYR A 487 6.03 -19.46 18.96
N VAL A 488 6.53 -18.75 17.93
CA VAL A 488 6.47 -17.29 17.91
C VAL A 488 5.01 -16.80 17.87
N THR A 489 4.17 -17.40 17.04
CA THR A 489 2.76 -17.04 16.90
C THR A 489 2.00 -17.29 18.20
N ASP A 490 2.22 -18.44 18.85
CA ASP A 490 1.63 -18.80 20.14
C ASP A 490 2.00 -17.79 21.24
N ILE A 491 3.29 -17.47 21.36
CA ILE A 491 3.78 -16.48 22.33
C ILE A 491 3.13 -15.11 22.11
N LEU A 492 3.05 -14.65 20.86
CA LEU A 492 2.57 -13.31 20.54
C LEU A 492 1.04 -13.19 20.59
N SER A 493 0.30 -14.27 20.30
CA SER A 493 -1.16 -14.25 20.42
C SER A 493 -1.66 -14.30 21.86
N ASP A 494 -0.83 -14.82 22.77
CA ASP A 494 -1.10 -14.85 24.21
C ASP A 494 -0.47 -13.64 24.95
N ALA A 495 0.13 -12.69 24.23
CA ALA A 495 0.71 -11.51 24.85
C ALA A 495 -0.35 -10.68 25.59
N PRO A 496 -0.11 -10.27 26.85
CA PRO A 496 -1.06 -9.47 27.62
C PRO A 496 -1.23 -8.10 26.96
N LEU A 497 -2.48 -7.62 26.87
CA LEU A 497 -2.75 -6.28 26.37
C LEU A 497 -2.04 -5.24 27.25
N PRO A 498 -1.48 -4.16 26.67
CA PRO A 498 -0.85 -3.10 27.45
C PRO A 498 -1.82 -2.42 28.41
N GLU A 499 -1.31 -1.88 29.51
CA GLU A 499 -2.08 -1.05 30.43
C GLU A 499 -2.78 0.10 29.70
N GLY A 500 -4.03 0.39 30.08
CA GLY A 500 -4.86 1.40 29.43
C GLY A 500 -5.64 0.93 28.21
N PHE A 501 -5.43 -0.31 27.75
CA PHE A 501 -6.32 -0.92 26.77
C PHE A 501 -7.61 -1.37 27.45
N ALA A 502 -8.74 -0.79 27.02
CA ALA A 502 -10.04 -1.38 27.30
C ALA A 502 -10.08 -2.82 26.73
N ALA A 503 -10.88 -3.69 27.33
CA ALA A 503 -11.04 -5.04 26.80
C ALA A 503 -11.39 -4.98 25.31
N LEU A 504 -10.66 -5.75 24.49
CA LEU A 504 -10.98 -5.86 23.06
C LEU A 504 -12.42 -6.35 22.88
N PRO A 505 -13.15 -5.87 21.86
CA PRO A 505 -14.44 -6.44 21.50
C PRO A 505 -14.35 -7.95 21.32
N PRO A 506 -15.41 -8.72 21.64
CA PRO A 506 -15.38 -10.19 21.57
C PRO A 506 -14.89 -10.69 20.21
N ALA A 507 -15.38 -10.12 19.11
CA ALA A 507 -14.97 -10.47 17.75
C ALA A 507 -13.46 -10.31 17.48
N LEU A 508 -12.80 -9.33 18.09
CA LEU A 508 -11.35 -9.15 17.96
C LEU A 508 -10.57 -10.11 18.87
N ARG A 509 -11.10 -10.42 20.05
CA ARG A 509 -10.50 -11.44 20.93
C ARG A 509 -10.50 -12.83 20.29
N GLU A 510 -11.58 -13.18 19.62
CA GLU A 510 -11.71 -14.46 18.92
C GLU A 510 -10.72 -14.60 17.75
N ARG A 511 -10.28 -13.49 17.13
CA ARG A 511 -9.32 -13.52 16.02
C ARG A 511 -7.90 -13.93 16.42
N ARG A 512 -7.57 -14.07 17.70
CA ARG A 512 -6.23 -14.46 18.17
C ARG A 512 -5.11 -13.72 17.43
N ILE A 513 -5.15 -12.40 17.46
CA ILE A 513 -4.17 -11.57 16.76
C ILE A 513 -2.83 -11.66 17.50
N ALA A 514 -1.85 -12.27 16.86
CA ALA A 514 -0.47 -12.23 17.30
C ALA A 514 0.10 -10.84 17.02
N TYR A 515 0.70 -10.15 18.00
CA TYR A 515 1.21 -8.81 17.78
C TYR A 515 2.55 -8.54 18.45
N LYS A 516 3.27 -7.56 17.89
CA LYS A 516 4.51 -7.04 18.46
C LYS A 516 4.62 -5.54 18.23
N THR A 517 5.04 -4.84 19.26
CA THR A 517 5.32 -3.40 19.20
C THR A 517 6.82 -3.14 19.12
N GLY A 518 7.17 -1.99 18.57
CA GLY A 518 8.51 -1.45 18.53
C GLY A 518 8.50 0.04 18.83
N THR A 519 9.56 0.53 19.45
CA THR A 519 9.80 1.95 19.67
C THR A 519 11.28 2.21 19.46
N SER A 520 11.64 3.13 18.58
CA SER A 520 13.03 3.47 18.35
C SER A 520 13.61 4.33 19.47
N ALA A 521 14.92 4.33 19.60
CA ALA A 521 15.63 5.22 20.52
C ALA A 521 15.27 6.68 20.24
N GLY A 522 14.98 7.43 21.31
CA GLY A 522 14.56 8.83 21.21
C GLY A 522 13.12 9.03 20.73
N PHE A 523 12.25 8.00 20.75
CA PHE A 523 10.82 8.08 20.44
C PHE A 523 10.51 8.69 19.05
N ARG A 524 11.33 8.37 18.05
CA ARG A 524 11.15 8.86 16.68
C ARG A 524 10.16 8.02 15.88
N ASP A 525 10.18 6.70 16.13
CA ASP A 525 9.41 5.71 15.39
C ASP A 525 8.62 4.83 16.36
N ALA A 526 7.31 4.83 16.23
CA ALA A 526 6.41 3.95 16.96
C ALA A 526 5.82 2.90 16.00
N TRP A 527 6.02 1.62 16.29
CA TRP A 527 5.63 0.50 15.46
C TRP A 527 4.65 -0.42 16.15
N ALA A 528 3.76 -0.98 15.37
CA ALA A 528 3.04 -2.18 15.73
C ALA A 528 2.83 -3.06 14.49
N ALA A 529 3.08 -4.34 14.63
CA ALA A 529 2.73 -5.36 13.66
C ALA A 529 1.78 -6.35 14.31
N GLY A 530 0.66 -6.64 13.66
CA GLY A 530 -0.29 -7.65 14.06
C GLY A 530 -0.58 -8.61 12.91
N TYR A 531 -0.80 -9.88 13.21
CA TYR A 531 -1.21 -10.85 12.22
C TYR A 531 -2.13 -11.92 12.81
N SER A 532 -2.99 -12.44 11.95
CA SER A 532 -3.84 -13.60 12.16
C SER A 532 -3.59 -14.62 11.06
N ALA A 533 -4.39 -15.65 10.94
CA ALA A 533 -4.25 -16.63 9.86
C ALA A 533 -4.33 -15.98 8.47
N ASN A 534 -5.28 -15.06 8.25
CA ASN A 534 -5.56 -14.50 6.94
C ASN A 534 -4.97 -13.10 6.70
N TRP A 535 -4.66 -12.35 7.74
CA TRP A 535 -4.30 -10.94 7.61
C TRP A 535 -3.02 -10.58 8.35
N THR A 536 -2.24 -9.72 7.74
CA THR A 536 -1.13 -9.03 8.42
C THR A 536 -1.32 -7.53 8.27
N VAL A 537 -1.20 -6.80 9.37
CA VAL A 537 -1.27 -5.33 9.41
C VAL A 537 -0.04 -4.79 10.11
N VAL A 538 0.66 -3.89 9.46
CA VAL A 538 1.78 -3.14 10.05
C VAL A 538 1.47 -1.66 10.05
N VAL A 539 1.66 -1.03 11.19
CA VAL A 539 1.48 0.41 11.40
C VAL A 539 2.78 1.03 11.91
N TRP A 540 3.14 2.13 11.31
CA TRP A 540 4.19 3.04 11.77
C TRP A 540 3.60 4.42 12.03
N VAL A 541 4.01 5.05 13.14
CA VAL A 541 3.60 6.42 13.54
C VAL A 541 4.84 7.23 13.89
N GLY A 542 4.98 8.40 13.30
CA GLY A 542 6.14 9.28 13.54
C GLY A 542 6.09 10.55 12.71
N HIS A 543 7.22 11.25 12.64
CA HIS A 543 7.39 12.39 11.75
C HIS A 543 8.23 12.01 10.51
N PRO A 544 7.86 12.48 9.30
CA PRO A 544 8.61 12.17 8.08
C PRO A 544 10.08 12.63 8.14
N ASP A 545 10.38 13.69 8.86
CA ASP A 545 11.73 14.25 9.07
C ASP A 545 12.50 13.53 10.19
N GLY A 546 11.91 12.56 10.89
CA GLY A 546 12.52 11.83 11.99
C GLY A 546 12.58 12.62 13.31
N ALA A 547 11.80 13.67 13.47
CA ALA A 547 11.70 14.40 14.73
C ALA A 547 11.20 13.49 15.87
N SER A 548 11.74 13.69 17.07
CA SER A 548 11.35 12.96 18.28
C SER A 548 9.94 13.35 18.73
N ARG A 549 9.21 12.37 19.24
CA ARG A 549 7.87 12.53 19.85
C ARG A 549 7.89 11.97 21.26
N ALA A 550 8.34 12.80 22.22
CA ALA A 550 8.50 12.38 23.61
C ALA A 550 7.27 11.66 24.16
N GLY A 551 7.48 10.51 24.84
CA GLY A 551 6.40 9.68 25.41
C GLY A 551 5.61 8.84 24.40
N GLN A 552 5.90 8.90 23.10
CA GLN A 552 5.20 8.12 22.09
C GLN A 552 5.77 6.71 21.97
N LEU A 553 5.00 5.75 22.43
CA LEU A 553 5.35 4.33 22.40
C LEU A 553 4.56 3.59 21.35
N GLY A 554 5.15 2.59 20.71
CA GLY A 554 4.45 1.73 19.75
C GLY A 554 3.17 1.12 20.32
N ARG A 555 3.19 0.75 21.63
CA ARG A 555 2.02 0.21 22.34
C ARG A 555 0.88 1.22 22.49
N LEU A 556 1.17 2.52 22.58
CA LEU A 556 0.16 3.57 22.79
C LEU A 556 -0.29 4.24 21.48
N SER A 557 0.61 4.35 20.49
CA SER A 557 0.33 5.09 19.26
C SER A 557 -0.03 4.18 18.07
N ALA A 558 0.71 3.07 17.87
CA ALA A 558 0.54 2.25 16.68
C ALA A 558 -0.36 1.02 16.91
N LEU A 559 -0.26 0.38 18.09
CA LEU A 559 -1.03 -0.84 18.38
C LEU A 559 -2.56 -0.65 18.39
N PRO A 560 -3.12 0.45 18.95
CA PRO A 560 -4.56 0.70 18.84
C PRO A 560 -5.05 0.75 17.39
N ILE A 561 -4.25 1.34 16.49
CA ILE A 561 -4.58 1.44 15.06
C ILE A 561 -4.56 0.05 14.41
N VAL A 562 -3.63 -0.83 14.81
CA VAL A 562 -3.62 -2.23 14.33
C VAL A 562 -4.93 -2.93 14.68
N PHE A 563 -5.39 -2.88 15.92
CA PHE A 563 -6.65 -3.52 16.33
C PHE A 563 -7.87 -2.91 15.62
N LYS A 564 -7.93 -1.58 15.52
CA LYS A 564 -8.98 -0.88 14.77
C LYS A 564 -8.96 -1.23 13.27
N ALA A 565 -7.78 -1.51 12.71
CA ALA A 565 -7.66 -1.98 11.34
C ALA A 565 -8.19 -3.41 11.18
N PHE A 566 -7.87 -4.31 12.12
CA PHE A 566 -8.42 -5.68 12.13
C PHE A 566 -9.95 -5.69 12.22
N ASP A 567 -10.56 -4.75 12.95
CA ASP A 567 -12.00 -4.61 13.02
C ASP A 567 -12.67 -4.29 11.68
N ARG A 568 -11.93 -3.65 10.75
CA ARG A 568 -12.38 -3.31 9.39
C ARG A 568 -12.06 -4.38 8.34
N LEU A 569 -11.22 -5.35 8.68
CA LEU A 569 -10.90 -6.46 7.78
C LEU A 569 -12.00 -7.52 7.84
N PRO A 570 -12.26 -8.23 6.74
CA PRO A 570 -13.21 -9.33 6.72
C PRO A 570 -12.96 -10.35 7.82
N GLY A 571 -14.03 -10.92 8.37
CA GLY A 571 -13.97 -11.98 9.35
C GLY A 571 -13.22 -13.20 8.83
N GLU A 572 -12.73 -14.03 9.75
CA GLU A 572 -12.00 -15.25 9.45
C GLU A 572 -12.35 -16.34 10.47
N ASP A 573 -12.08 -17.61 10.12
CA ASP A 573 -12.17 -18.72 11.07
C ASP A 573 -10.95 -18.67 11.99
N ASN A 574 -11.18 -18.38 13.27
CA ASN A 574 -10.16 -18.03 14.25
C ASN A 574 -9.64 -19.23 15.07
N ARG A 575 -9.77 -20.44 14.56
CA ARG A 575 -9.23 -21.61 15.24
C ARG A 575 -7.71 -21.52 15.36
N ALA A 576 -7.22 -21.68 16.59
CA ALA A 576 -5.79 -21.81 16.81
C ALA A 576 -5.24 -22.99 16.00
N ALA A 577 -4.22 -22.74 15.20
CA ALA A 577 -3.55 -23.85 14.55
C ALA A 577 -2.97 -24.81 15.62
N PRO A 578 -3.22 -26.11 15.52
CA PRO A 578 -2.64 -27.05 16.46
C PRO A 578 -1.10 -27.00 16.35
N PRO A 579 -0.40 -27.28 17.47
CA PRO A 579 1.06 -27.34 17.42
C PRO A 579 1.53 -28.38 16.39
N PRO A 580 2.50 -28.02 15.54
CA PRO A 580 3.08 -28.95 14.57
C PRO A 580 3.66 -30.19 15.25
N ALA A 581 3.70 -31.31 14.50
CA ALA A 581 4.15 -32.61 15.04
C ALA A 581 5.62 -32.61 15.52
N ASP A 582 6.46 -31.75 14.93
CA ASP A 582 7.88 -31.59 15.27
C ASP A 582 8.12 -30.61 16.43
N SER A 583 7.06 -30.07 17.03
CA SER A 583 7.15 -29.18 18.19
C SER A 583 7.45 -29.96 19.48
N ILE A 584 8.38 -29.47 20.29
CA ILE A 584 8.66 -29.97 21.62
C ILE A 584 7.59 -29.43 22.57
N ARG A 585 6.93 -30.31 23.33
CA ARG A 585 5.96 -29.93 24.35
C ARG A 585 6.49 -30.28 25.72
N VAL A 586 6.62 -29.32 26.60
CA VAL A 586 7.07 -29.50 27.96
C VAL A 586 6.20 -28.68 28.91
N ALA A 587 6.04 -29.16 30.13
CA ALA A 587 5.35 -28.42 31.18
C ALA A 587 6.27 -27.42 31.90
N SER A 588 7.57 -27.66 31.86
CA SER A 588 8.58 -26.86 32.58
C SER A 588 9.90 -26.83 31.81
N TRP A 589 10.70 -25.78 32.03
CA TRP A 589 12.06 -25.68 31.51
C TRP A 589 12.95 -26.89 31.94
N ARG A 590 12.66 -27.51 33.09
CA ARG A 590 13.39 -28.67 33.59
C ARG A 590 13.25 -29.90 32.70
N ASP A 591 12.15 -30.00 31.97
CA ASP A 591 11.84 -31.12 31.07
C ASP A 591 12.51 -30.97 29.70
N LEU A 592 13.09 -29.81 29.43
CA LEU A 592 13.83 -29.55 28.19
C LEU A 592 15.16 -30.33 28.16
N PRO A 593 15.67 -30.66 26.94
CA PRO A 593 17.03 -31.13 26.77
C PRO A 593 18.03 -30.15 27.43
N PRO A 594 19.11 -30.62 28.08
CA PRO A 594 20.03 -29.76 28.85
C PRO A 594 20.47 -28.49 28.10
N ARG A 595 20.83 -28.63 26.82
CA ARG A 595 21.26 -27.52 25.94
C ARG A 595 20.24 -26.42 25.71
N MET A 596 18.95 -26.69 25.99
CA MET A 596 17.82 -25.76 25.80
C MET A 596 17.26 -25.23 27.12
N ARG A 597 17.77 -25.66 28.26
CA ARG A 597 17.22 -25.28 29.57
C ARG A 597 17.47 -23.83 29.90
N THR A 598 18.67 -23.34 29.64
CA THR A 598 19.09 -22.01 30.07
C THR A 598 19.82 -21.27 28.95
N LEU A 599 19.63 -19.94 28.90
CA LEU A 599 20.41 -19.02 28.07
C LEU A 599 21.09 -18.01 29.00
N GLY A 600 22.39 -18.05 29.03
CA GLY A 600 23.25 -17.11 29.74
C GLY A 600 24.37 -16.55 28.88
N PRO A 601 25.15 -15.58 29.38
CA PRO A 601 26.30 -15.02 28.67
C PRO A 601 27.30 -16.10 28.27
N SER A 602 27.93 -15.94 27.11
CA SER A 602 28.96 -16.89 26.61
C SER A 602 30.12 -16.97 27.60
N GLY A 603 30.37 -18.17 28.16
CA GLY A 603 31.45 -18.41 29.14
C GLY A 603 31.02 -19.01 30.47
N SER A 604 29.70 -19.21 30.72
CA SER A 604 29.23 -19.90 31.91
C SER A 604 29.40 -21.42 31.77
N SER A 605 30.37 -21.98 32.50
CA SER A 605 30.54 -23.45 32.64
C SER A 605 29.42 -24.02 33.53
N GLU A 606 28.72 -25.07 33.08
CA GLU A 606 27.76 -25.81 33.89
C GLU A 606 28.48 -26.35 35.15
N GLY A 607 27.96 -25.98 36.33
CA GLY A 607 28.23 -26.64 37.61
C GLY A 607 28.93 -25.85 38.69
N SER A 608 29.65 -24.78 38.46
CA SER A 608 30.28 -23.98 39.53
C SER A 608 29.41 -22.77 39.91
N LEU A 609 29.15 -22.56 41.18
CA LEU A 609 28.49 -21.36 41.70
C LEU A 609 29.35 -20.15 41.37
N ARG A 610 28.82 -19.19 40.59
CA ARG A 610 29.52 -17.95 40.24
C ARG A 610 28.51 -16.78 40.24
N ILE A 611 28.96 -15.63 40.72
CA ILE A 611 28.19 -14.40 40.63
C ILE A 611 28.20 -13.95 39.17
N ALA A 612 26.99 -13.84 38.59
CA ALA A 612 26.78 -13.35 37.23
C ALA A 612 26.72 -11.83 37.19
N TYR A 613 26.09 -11.25 38.23
CA TYR A 613 26.04 -9.81 38.42
C TYR A 613 25.97 -9.46 39.91
N PRO A 614 26.75 -8.47 40.34
CA PRO A 614 27.67 -7.62 39.58
C PRO A 614 28.94 -8.36 39.12
N ALA A 615 29.53 -7.91 38.00
CA ALA A 615 30.78 -8.48 37.52
C ALA A 615 31.97 -8.09 38.43
N PRO A 616 33.00 -8.96 38.54
CA PRO A 616 34.21 -8.62 39.31
C PRO A 616 34.81 -7.28 38.86
N GLU A 617 35.28 -6.49 39.82
CA GLU A 617 35.97 -5.20 39.62
C GLU A 617 35.13 -4.15 38.84
N SER A 618 33.81 -4.37 38.69
CA SER A 618 32.92 -3.44 37.99
C SER A 618 32.71 -2.17 38.82
N ARG A 619 32.65 -1.02 38.14
CA ARG A 619 32.20 0.26 38.70
C ARG A 619 30.70 0.41 38.40
N ILE A 620 29.90 0.48 39.46
CA ILE A 620 28.44 0.63 39.37
C ILE A 620 28.07 2.06 39.74
N GLU A 621 27.59 2.85 38.77
CA GLU A 621 27.10 4.20 39.01
C GLU A 621 25.60 4.17 39.26
N LEU A 622 25.17 4.67 40.40
CA LEU A 622 23.78 4.63 40.87
C LEU A 622 23.24 6.02 41.15
N GLY A 623 21.99 6.24 40.84
CA GLY A 623 21.19 7.37 41.32
C GLY A 623 20.78 7.20 42.79
N VAL A 624 20.06 8.18 43.34
CA VAL A 624 19.54 8.12 44.70
C VAL A 624 18.46 7.04 44.79
N GLN A 625 18.65 6.00 45.62
CA GLN A 625 17.74 4.84 45.82
C GLN A 625 17.69 3.78 44.69
N GLU A 626 18.64 3.78 43.77
CA GLU A 626 18.70 2.70 42.77
C GLU A 626 19.09 1.35 43.41
N VAL A 627 18.38 0.30 42.99
CA VAL A 627 18.55 -1.07 43.46
C VAL A 627 19.48 -1.83 42.52
N VAL A 628 20.48 -2.52 43.07
CA VAL A 628 21.36 -3.44 42.32
C VAL A 628 20.77 -4.84 42.41
N PRO A 629 20.27 -5.44 41.31
CA PRO A 629 19.86 -6.84 41.32
C PRO A 629 21.12 -7.72 41.39
N LEU A 630 21.06 -8.77 42.20
CA LEU A 630 22.13 -9.75 42.31
C LEU A 630 21.73 -11.03 41.59
N SER A 631 22.65 -11.61 40.81
CA SER A 631 22.41 -12.89 40.15
C SER A 631 23.66 -13.79 40.20
N ALA A 632 23.42 -15.10 40.27
CA ALA A 632 24.48 -16.08 40.20
C ALA A 632 24.09 -17.28 39.35
N HIS A 633 25.08 -17.90 38.72
CA HIS A 633 24.94 -19.13 37.94
C HIS A 633 25.42 -20.33 38.70
N GLY A 634 24.84 -21.49 38.45
CA GLY A 634 25.18 -22.73 39.14
C GLY A 634 24.71 -22.74 40.59
N GLY A 635 25.27 -23.63 41.41
CA GLY A 635 24.80 -23.83 42.76
C GLY A 635 23.64 -24.83 42.86
N SER A 636 23.28 -25.19 44.12
CA SER A 636 22.20 -26.10 44.40
C SER A 636 21.29 -25.51 45.52
N GLY A 637 19.96 -25.61 45.30
CA GLY A 637 18.97 -25.12 46.26
C GLY A 637 18.88 -23.60 46.36
N THR A 638 18.54 -23.09 47.52
CA THR A 638 18.33 -21.65 47.77
C THR A 638 19.67 -20.91 47.84
N LEU A 639 19.81 -19.82 47.09
CA LEU A 639 20.99 -18.96 47.13
C LEU A 639 20.83 -17.90 48.24
N ARG A 640 21.85 -17.77 49.08
CA ARG A 640 21.93 -16.73 50.13
C ARG A 640 22.99 -15.71 49.75
N TRP A 641 22.60 -14.45 49.74
CA TRP A 641 23.49 -13.34 49.38
C TRP A 641 24.05 -12.66 50.63
N LEU A 642 25.29 -12.20 50.53
CA LEU A 642 25.95 -11.44 51.56
C LEU A 642 26.60 -10.18 50.96
N ILE A 643 26.43 -9.05 51.60
CA ILE A 643 27.08 -7.78 51.25
C ILE A 643 28.04 -7.41 52.40
N ASP A 644 29.34 -7.35 52.09
CA ASP A 644 30.41 -7.16 53.12
C ASP A 644 30.27 -8.12 54.32
N GLY A 645 29.87 -9.36 54.03
CA GLY A 645 29.68 -10.42 55.04
C GLY A 645 28.34 -10.36 55.77
N ARG A 646 27.47 -9.38 55.52
CA ARG A 646 26.15 -9.28 56.13
C ARG A 646 25.07 -9.93 55.26
N PRO A 647 24.18 -10.77 55.78
CA PRO A 647 23.12 -11.38 54.99
C PRO A 647 22.19 -10.33 54.37
N LEU A 648 21.80 -10.56 53.11
CA LEU A 648 20.83 -9.81 52.35
C LEU A 648 19.58 -10.69 52.18
N GLU A 649 18.41 -10.15 52.49
CA GLU A 649 17.13 -10.81 52.18
C GLU A 649 16.82 -10.66 50.69
N GLY A 650 16.64 -11.79 50.00
CA GLY A 650 16.42 -11.84 48.56
C GLY A 650 17.68 -11.55 47.74
N ASN A 651 17.49 -11.03 46.54
CA ASN A 651 18.58 -10.78 45.55
C ASN A 651 18.60 -9.32 45.04
N ARG A 652 18.00 -8.39 45.79
CA ARG A 652 17.97 -6.97 45.45
C ARG A 652 18.65 -6.15 46.56
N TRP A 653 19.74 -5.48 46.16
CA TRP A 653 20.57 -4.73 47.10
C TRP A 653 20.53 -3.24 46.81
N THR A 654 20.27 -2.41 47.83
CA THR A 654 20.32 -0.96 47.76
C THR A 654 21.59 -0.47 48.47
N PRO A 655 22.67 -0.10 47.74
CA PRO A 655 23.89 0.44 48.34
C PRO A 655 23.63 1.71 49.13
N GLN A 656 24.14 1.80 50.34
CA GLN A 656 23.95 2.98 51.21
C GLN A 656 25.00 4.07 50.95
N ALA A 657 26.22 3.71 50.53
CA ALA A 657 27.33 4.63 50.33
C ALA A 657 28.13 4.27 49.08
N SER A 658 28.92 5.24 48.58
CA SER A 658 29.94 5.00 47.58
C SER A 658 31.18 4.31 48.23
N GLY A 659 31.83 3.42 47.48
CA GLY A 659 32.99 2.68 47.97
C GLY A 659 33.15 1.32 47.32
N GLU A 660 34.17 0.58 47.73
CA GLU A 660 34.32 -0.83 47.35
C GLU A 660 33.46 -1.70 48.25
N VAL A 661 32.75 -2.63 47.68
CA VAL A 661 31.85 -3.54 48.36
C VAL A 661 32.06 -4.95 47.90
N ARG A 662 32.14 -5.88 48.82
CA ARG A 662 32.25 -7.32 48.53
C ARG A 662 30.86 -7.96 48.54
N VAL A 663 30.47 -8.43 47.36
CA VAL A 663 29.25 -9.21 47.16
C VAL A 663 29.59 -10.68 47.15
N ALA A 664 28.92 -11.49 47.98
CA ALA A 664 29.13 -12.94 48.03
C ALA A 664 27.78 -13.68 47.95
N VAL A 665 27.82 -14.89 47.38
CA VAL A 665 26.67 -15.81 47.34
C VAL A 665 27.08 -17.19 47.86
N VAL A 666 26.21 -17.82 48.60
CA VAL A 666 26.37 -19.17 49.14
C VAL A 666 25.16 -20.02 48.78
N ASP A 667 25.35 -21.24 48.31
CA ASP A 667 24.26 -22.20 48.04
C ASP A 667 24.01 -23.15 49.24
N GLU A 668 22.95 -23.96 49.16
CA GLU A 668 22.60 -24.91 50.19
C GLU A 668 23.67 -26.00 50.41
N ALA A 669 24.51 -26.28 49.45
CA ALA A 669 25.62 -27.21 49.57
C ALA A 669 26.89 -26.57 50.22
N GLY A 670 26.81 -25.28 50.61
CA GLY A 670 27.92 -24.55 51.21
C GLY A 670 28.98 -24.04 50.19
N ARG A 671 28.73 -24.16 48.91
CA ARG A 671 29.63 -23.60 47.88
C ARG A 671 29.43 -22.08 47.84
N SER A 672 30.51 -21.33 47.69
CA SER A 672 30.46 -19.87 47.66
C SER A 672 31.17 -19.25 46.48
N SER A 673 30.73 -18.09 46.08
CA SER A 673 31.42 -17.22 45.12
C SER A 673 31.39 -15.80 45.66
N ALA A 674 32.42 -15.00 45.36
CA ALA A 674 32.47 -13.61 45.79
C ALA A 674 33.11 -12.73 44.74
N VAL A 675 32.64 -11.48 44.62
CA VAL A 675 33.22 -10.44 43.76
C VAL A 675 33.34 -9.14 44.55
N THR A 676 34.33 -8.32 44.21
CA THR A 676 34.48 -6.97 44.74
C THR A 676 34.03 -5.99 43.63
N VAL A 677 33.19 -5.03 44.00
CA VAL A 677 32.66 -4.00 43.07
C VAL A 677 32.80 -2.61 43.69
N ARG A 678 32.93 -1.60 42.83
CA ARG A 678 33.02 -0.20 43.26
C ARG A 678 31.71 0.50 43.00
N ILE A 679 31.05 0.96 44.05
CA ILE A 679 29.83 1.76 43.97
C ILE A 679 30.19 3.24 43.88
N VAL A 680 29.58 3.94 42.94
CA VAL A 680 29.65 5.39 42.79
C VAL A 680 28.25 5.96 42.75
N LYS A 681 27.86 6.66 43.79
CA LYS A 681 26.59 7.38 43.81
C LYS A 681 26.73 8.69 43.06
N ARG A 682 25.83 8.95 42.14
CA ARG A 682 25.69 10.28 41.55
C ARG A 682 24.93 11.19 42.54
N PRO A 683 25.38 12.43 42.69
CA PRO A 683 24.71 13.42 43.58
C PRO A 683 23.24 13.66 43.19
#